data_88fae76e8de29f5490f56c9bdc104ea0
#
_entry.id   88fae76e8de29f5490f56c9bdc104ea0
#
_cell.length_a   1.000
_cell.length_b   1.000
_cell.length_c   1.000
_cell.angle_alpha   90.00
_cell.angle_beta   90.00
_cell.angle_gamma   90.00
#
_symmetry.space_group_name_H-M   'P 1'
#
loop_
_entity.id
_entity.type
_entity.pdbx_description
1 polymer ?
#
loop_
_entity_poly.entity_id
_entity_poly.type
_entity_poly.pdbx_seq_one_letter_code
_entity_poly.pdbx_strand_id
1 'polypeptide(L)'
;MHADTLSEADQRPDGLARVEDRRLLTGRGQYVHDLQMPGMLYAVFVRSTHACARLRSLDLQAARACADVLAVIDAAQLGALTMPPANPLLPLQPLPESPLLARSRVDFLGQPMALVVARSLHAAQHAAELVEVDYDAEPALGDGAAGAQTASRVRHQAGDRSQLQAVHKLHLIHQQARVISMSLEPRAMLAQWCPRAALLTAWLGTQTPSRARADIARCLGLALTQVRVIAPDVGGAFGAKASVAAEELVVAFAAHHLQASVKWTSSRSEEFTSATQGRGARLEGELWLDAQGRFVHLQADMKFPLGAWLAYSAVVPARNAARILPGPYRVSSIDIAAQAAMSNAAAVHIYRGAGRPEATLLMERLVEMAARQSGIDPVELRLRNLVSAMPHATPTGESLDAGDYRAALEQACARFDYAHERREQARRRAAGEWVGIGLAMYVEPCGQGWESARVSLLPDGRVQVASGSASQGQGHQTSYAAIAAEALGCDTALVTVVEGDTASCPAGIGALASRSMAIGGSAVLQAASAAARRRDAGELLPIVEDAVYTAAAEAWSYGCVIARMAIDPDTGQPHIERLVWVDDAGRIISPQLAEGQLLGGLAQGLGQAMLERIVYDNDGQLLTGSLMDYAIPRADEMPLVELESLAASTSTSANLLGAKGVGEAGCIGVPAALLNAAADALSPLGEKTLDFPLTAERLWRAMQAPHGDQTS
;
A
#
# COMPACT_ATOMS: atom_id res chain seq x y z
N MET A 1 -16.31 37.80 -17.55
CA MET A 1 -16.35 38.69 -16.38
C MET A 1 -17.33 38.13 -15.39
N HIS A 2 -16.79 37.53 -14.34
CA HIS A 2 -17.27 37.56 -12.96
C HIS A 2 -16.20 36.83 -12.17
N ALA A 3 -15.40 37.63 -11.48
CA ALA A 3 -14.46 37.13 -10.45
C ALA A 3 -15.36 36.92 -9.22
N ASP A 4 -15.74 35.65 -8.99
CA ASP A 4 -16.38 35.28 -7.74
C ASP A 4 -15.28 35.20 -6.67
N THR A 5 -15.29 36.18 -5.81
CA THR A 5 -14.62 36.17 -4.52
C THR A 5 -15.22 35.03 -3.68
N LEU A 6 -14.44 33.96 -3.46
CA LEU A 6 -14.76 32.98 -2.44
C LEU A 6 -14.82 33.69 -1.08
N SER A 7 -15.92 33.48 -0.35
CA SER A 7 -16.19 34.12 0.92
C SER A 7 -15.14 33.72 1.97
N GLU A 8 -14.83 34.66 2.88
CA GLU A 8 -13.95 34.48 4.04
C GLU A 8 -14.35 33.30 4.98
N ALA A 9 -15.44 32.60 4.71
CA ALA A 9 -15.93 31.46 5.49
C ALA A 9 -15.22 30.15 5.21
N ASP A 10 -14.33 30.07 4.21
CA ASP A 10 -13.58 28.85 3.86
C ASP A 10 -12.15 28.79 4.44
N GLN A 11 -11.78 29.78 5.25
CA GLN A 11 -10.53 29.77 5.99
C GLN A 11 -10.76 29.09 7.33
N ARG A 12 -10.39 27.80 7.47
CA ARG A 12 -10.20 27.22 8.81
C ARG A 12 -9.03 27.97 9.48
N PRO A 13 -9.14 28.35 10.77
CA PRO A 13 -8.20 29.27 11.42
C PRO A 13 -6.75 28.79 11.48
N ASP A 14 -6.46 27.52 11.27
CA ASP A 14 -5.17 26.87 11.53
C ASP A 14 -4.60 26.02 10.37
N GLY A 15 -5.14 26.13 9.13
CA GLY A 15 -4.73 25.27 8.01
C GLY A 15 -4.35 26.02 6.75
N LEU A 16 -3.19 25.72 6.18
CA LEU A 16 -2.84 26.07 4.82
C LEU A 16 -3.89 25.47 3.87
N ALA A 17 -4.59 26.31 3.07
CA ALA A 17 -5.45 25.82 2.01
C ALA A 17 -4.61 24.91 1.08
N ARG A 18 -5.14 23.74 0.73
CA ARG A 18 -4.46 22.80 -0.15
C ARG A 18 -4.33 23.39 -1.55
N VAL A 19 -3.11 23.58 -2.03
CA VAL A 19 -2.80 24.25 -3.31
C VAL A 19 -3.44 23.53 -4.49
N GLU A 20 -3.51 22.21 -4.43
CA GLU A 20 -4.03 21.32 -5.48
C GLU A 20 -5.55 21.41 -5.65
N ASP A 21 -6.29 21.76 -4.60
CA ASP A 21 -7.77 21.62 -4.54
C ASP A 21 -8.46 22.44 -5.60
N ARG A 22 -8.10 23.71 -5.77
CA ARG A 22 -8.75 24.59 -6.77
C ARG A 22 -8.71 23.99 -8.17
N ARG A 23 -7.55 23.45 -8.56
CA ARG A 23 -7.36 22.84 -9.89
C ARG A 23 -8.16 21.55 -10.02
N LEU A 24 -8.07 20.68 -9.03
CA LEU A 24 -8.76 19.37 -9.04
C LEU A 24 -10.28 19.52 -8.94
N LEU A 25 -10.78 20.33 -8.03
CA LEU A 25 -12.24 20.54 -7.82
C LEU A 25 -12.92 21.28 -8.98
N THR A 26 -12.18 22.03 -9.78
CA THR A 26 -12.72 22.72 -10.98
C THR A 26 -12.54 21.91 -12.27
N GLY A 27 -12.23 20.62 -12.20
CA GLY A 27 -12.08 19.74 -13.35
C GLY A 27 -10.87 20.02 -14.22
N ARG A 28 -9.81 20.62 -13.66
CA ARG A 28 -8.54 20.88 -14.35
C ARG A 28 -7.44 19.87 -14.01
N GLY A 29 -7.79 18.78 -13.33
CA GLY A 29 -6.92 17.62 -13.20
C GLY A 29 -6.61 17.04 -14.58
N GLN A 30 -5.40 16.53 -14.75
CA GLN A 30 -4.98 15.89 -16.00
C GLN A 30 -4.45 14.50 -15.68
N TYR A 31 -5.26 13.51 -15.92
CA TYR A 31 -4.87 12.09 -15.76
C TYR A 31 -4.45 11.51 -17.11
N VAL A 32 -3.79 10.36 -17.09
CA VAL A 32 -3.32 9.71 -18.34
C VAL A 32 -4.48 9.48 -19.31
N HIS A 33 -5.66 9.10 -18.77
CA HIS A 33 -6.86 8.90 -19.60
C HIS A 33 -7.30 10.16 -20.35
N ASP A 34 -7.09 11.35 -19.79
CA ASP A 34 -7.53 12.63 -20.39
C ASP A 34 -6.62 13.09 -21.54
N LEU A 35 -5.37 12.58 -21.58
CA LEU A 35 -4.39 13.02 -22.57
C LEU A 35 -4.80 12.60 -23.99
N GLN A 36 -4.74 13.54 -24.91
CA GLN A 36 -5.03 13.35 -26.34
C GLN A 36 -3.88 13.91 -27.18
N MET A 37 -3.51 13.20 -28.24
CA MET A 37 -2.49 13.63 -29.20
C MET A 37 -2.97 13.45 -30.63
N PRO A 38 -2.60 14.36 -31.54
CA PRO A 38 -2.94 14.19 -32.96
C PRO A 38 -2.40 12.88 -33.52
N GLY A 39 -3.26 12.11 -34.20
CA GLY A 39 -2.86 10.83 -34.81
C GLY A 39 -2.55 9.70 -33.81
N MET A 40 -2.94 9.85 -32.57
CA MET A 40 -2.76 8.84 -31.54
C MET A 40 -3.51 7.54 -31.87
N LEU A 41 -2.86 6.42 -31.60
CA LEU A 41 -3.41 5.07 -31.75
C LEU A 41 -3.89 4.54 -30.40
N TYR A 42 -4.83 3.61 -30.44
CA TYR A 42 -5.42 2.99 -29.28
C TYR A 42 -5.04 1.52 -29.20
N ALA A 43 -4.72 1.06 -28.01
CA ALA A 43 -4.26 -0.28 -27.74
C ALA A 43 -5.23 -1.04 -26.81
N VAL A 44 -5.49 -2.31 -27.12
CA VAL A 44 -6.31 -3.24 -26.34
C VAL A 44 -5.57 -4.57 -26.22
N PHE A 45 -5.53 -5.13 -25.01
CA PHE A 45 -4.92 -6.44 -24.77
C PHE A 45 -5.92 -7.58 -24.96
N VAL A 46 -5.47 -8.63 -25.65
CA VAL A 46 -6.10 -9.94 -25.64
C VAL A 46 -5.58 -10.68 -24.40
N ARG A 47 -6.49 -11.17 -23.57
CA ARG A 47 -6.15 -11.74 -22.26
C ARG A 47 -6.58 -13.17 -22.12
N SER A 48 -5.83 -13.94 -21.33
CA SER A 48 -6.18 -15.32 -20.98
C SER A 48 -7.50 -15.39 -20.23
N THR A 49 -8.33 -16.37 -20.64
CA THR A 49 -9.54 -16.79 -19.91
C THR A 49 -9.27 -17.95 -18.96
N HIS A 50 -8.04 -18.45 -18.89
CA HIS A 50 -7.61 -19.57 -18.04
C HIS A 50 -6.56 -19.14 -17.04
N ALA A 51 -6.61 -19.70 -15.85
CA ALA A 51 -5.62 -19.47 -14.80
C ALA A 51 -4.33 -20.26 -15.05
N CYS A 52 -4.43 -21.45 -15.65
CA CYS A 52 -3.27 -22.27 -16.02
C CYS A 52 -3.62 -23.10 -17.26
N ALA A 53 -2.90 -22.89 -18.36
CA ALA A 53 -3.12 -23.66 -19.60
C ALA A 53 -1.90 -23.55 -20.52
N ARG A 54 -1.71 -24.56 -21.36
CA ARG A 54 -0.85 -24.44 -22.54
C ARG A 54 -1.64 -23.80 -23.68
N LEU A 55 -0.98 -22.94 -24.44
CA LEU A 55 -1.53 -22.37 -25.65
C LEU A 55 -1.25 -23.34 -26.82
N ARG A 56 -2.31 -23.97 -27.36
CA ARG A 56 -2.22 -24.80 -28.56
C ARG A 56 -2.11 -23.92 -29.80
N SER A 57 -2.92 -22.86 -29.86
CA SER A 57 -2.88 -21.87 -30.90
C SER A 57 -3.35 -20.50 -30.42
N LEU A 58 -2.84 -19.47 -31.06
CA LEU A 58 -3.29 -18.08 -30.94
C LEU A 58 -3.43 -17.55 -32.37
N ASP A 59 -4.67 -17.55 -32.91
CA ASP A 59 -4.94 -17.07 -34.25
C ASP A 59 -5.26 -15.58 -34.26
N LEU A 60 -4.38 -14.81 -34.89
CA LEU A 60 -4.45 -13.36 -34.99
C LEU A 60 -4.86 -12.88 -36.40
N GLN A 61 -5.19 -13.79 -37.33
CA GLN A 61 -5.40 -13.44 -38.74
C GLN A 61 -6.60 -12.53 -38.92
N ALA A 62 -7.73 -12.85 -38.30
CA ALA A 62 -8.95 -12.05 -38.42
C ALA A 62 -8.74 -10.64 -37.84
N ALA A 63 -8.09 -10.53 -36.68
CA ALA A 63 -7.74 -9.23 -36.07
C ALA A 63 -6.82 -8.41 -36.96
N ARG A 64 -5.81 -9.03 -37.59
CA ARG A 64 -4.87 -8.37 -38.52
C ARG A 64 -5.52 -7.92 -39.81
N ALA A 65 -6.62 -8.55 -40.23
CA ALA A 65 -7.37 -8.21 -41.44
C ALA A 65 -8.31 -7.02 -41.28
N CYS A 66 -8.57 -6.54 -40.06
CA CYS A 66 -9.44 -5.39 -39.81
C CYS A 66 -8.82 -4.10 -40.38
N ALA A 67 -9.60 -3.32 -41.11
CA ALA A 67 -9.12 -2.17 -41.89
C ALA A 67 -8.43 -1.07 -41.05
N ASP A 68 -8.88 -0.83 -39.83
CA ASP A 68 -8.36 0.21 -38.93
C ASP A 68 -7.27 -0.30 -37.97
N VAL A 69 -6.92 -1.58 -38.03
CA VAL A 69 -5.84 -2.17 -37.22
C VAL A 69 -4.49 -1.92 -37.89
N LEU A 70 -3.56 -1.35 -37.15
CA LEU A 70 -2.20 -1.08 -37.67
C LEU A 70 -1.22 -2.17 -37.27
N ALA A 71 -1.41 -2.80 -36.11
CA ALA A 71 -0.58 -3.88 -35.63
C ALA A 71 -1.33 -4.80 -34.68
N VAL A 72 -0.97 -6.07 -34.68
CA VAL A 72 -1.32 -7.04 -33.64
C VAL A 72 -0.01 -7.67 -33.19
N ILE A 73 0.44 -7.27 -32.00
CA ILE A 73 1.74 -7.62 -31.43
C ILE A 73 1.56 -8.82 -30.51
N ASP A 74 2.32 -9.88 -30.74
CA ASP A 74 2.37 -11.09 -29.91
C ASP A 74 3.76 -11.29 -29.28
N ALA A 75 3.91 -12.35 -28.51
CA ALA A 75 5.17 -12.66 -27.85
C ALA A 75 6.34 -12.89 -28.80
N ALA A 76 6.08 -13.36 -30.02
CA ALA A 76 7.14 -13.58 -31.04
C ALA A 76 7.78 -12.25 -31.50
N GLN A 77 6.98 -11.20 -31.62
CA GLN A 77 7.46 -9.86 -31.96
C GLN A 77 8.23 -9.18 -30.85
N LEU A 78 7.90 -9.50 -29.57
CA LEU A 78 8.64 -9.01 -28.39
C LEU A 78 9.99 -9.74 -28.21
N GLY A 79 10.17 -10.92 -28.80
CA GLY A 79 11.40 -11.70 -28.68
C GLY A 79 11.75 -12.08 -27.24
N ALA A 80 12.93 -11.66 -26.77
CA ALA A 80 13.45 -11.99 -25.43
C ALA A 80 13.03 -11.00 -24.34
N LEU A 81 12.15 -10.04 -24.61
CA LEU A 81 11.74 -9.07 -23.60
C LEU A 81 10.97 -9.75 -22.45
N THR A 82 11.36 -9.40 -21.22
CA THR A 82 10.80 -9.93 -19.98
C THR A 82 10.57 -8.80 -18.98
N MET A 83 9.83 -9.12 -17.91
CA MET A 83 9.66 -8.21 -16.79
C MET A 83 11.01 -7.82 -16.17
N PRO A 84 11.15 -6.58 -15.65
CA PRO A 84 12.31 -6.19 -14.85
C PRO A 84 12.49 -7.09 -13.63
N PRO A 85 13.73 -7.27 -13.15
CA PRO A 85 13.99 -8.08 -11.97
C PRO A 85 13.35 -7.49 -10.71
N ALA A 86 12.98 -8.37 -9.77
CA ALA A 86 12.47 -7.97 -8.47
C ALA A 86 13.55 -7.28 -7.62
N ASN A 87 13.10 -6.53 -6.60
CA ASN A 87 13.97 -5.85 -5.65
C ASN A 87 14.87 -6.85 -4.90
N PRO A 88 16.20 -6.66 -4.86
CA PRO A 88 17.13 -7.57 -4.22
C PRO A 88 17.17 -7.48 -2.69
N LEU A 89 16.18 -6.85 -2.04
CA LEU A 89 16.12 -6.71 -0.56
C LEU A 89 16.10 -8.04 0.20
N LEU A 90 15.60 -9.11 -0.42
CA LEU A 90 15.71 -10.48 0.10
C LEU A 90 16.35 -11.39 -0.94
N PRO A 91 17.10 -12.41 -0.50
CA PRO A 91 17.56 -13.46 -1.40
C PRO A 91 16.37 -14.15 -2.09
N LEU A 92 16.43 -14.23 -3.40
CA LEU A 92 15.44 -14.94 -4.22
C LEU A 92 16.00 -16.27 -4.66
N GLN A 93 15.17 -17.32 -4.60
CA GLN A 93 15.45 -18.57 -5.29
C GLN A 93 15.34 -18.35 -6.81
N PRO A 94 16.06 -19.12 -7.63
CA PRO A 94 15.88 -19.04 -9.09
C PRO A 94 14.42 -19.28 -9.48
N LEU A 95 13.84 -18.36 -10.21
CA LEU A 95 12.49 -18.42 -10.75
C LEU A 95 12.55 -18.29 -12.27
N PRO A 96 11.58 -18.85 -13.00
CA PRO A 96 11.43 -18.61 -14.41
C PRO A 96 11.30 -17.11 -14.71
N GLU A 97 11.84 -16.67 -15.84
CA GLU A 97 11.60 -15.31 -16.34
C GLU A 97 10.12 -15.14 -16.68
N SER A 98 9.56 -13.98 -16.35
CA SER A 98 8.17 -13.63 -16.68
C SER A 98 8.13 -12.89 -18.01
N PRO A 99 7.59 -13.49 -19.09
CA PRO A 99 7.44 -12.81 -20.36
C PRO A 99 6.41 -11.68 -20.27
N LEU A 100 6.56 -10.64 -21.10
CA LEU A 100 5.60 -9.52 -21.13
C LEU A 100 4.26 -9.94 -21.74
N LEU A 101 4.26 -10.83 -22.71
CA LEU A 101 3.09 -11.51 -23.28
C LEU A 101 3.28 -13.02 -23.17
N ALA A 102 2.21 -13.76 -22.91
CA ALA A 102 2.26 -15.21 -22.82
C ALA A 102 2.81 -15.83 -24.13
N ARG A 103 3.73 -16.80 -23.99
CA ARG A 103 4.40 -17.46 -25.13
C ARG A 103 3.72 -18.77 -25.50
N SER A 104 3.92 -19.81 -24.70
CA SER A 104 3.42 -21.17 -24.92
C SER A 104 2.44 -21.64 -23.85
N ARG A 105 2.29 -20.84 -22.80
CA ARG A 105 1.37 -21.11 -21.69
C ARG A 105 0.90 -19.82 -21.05
N VAL A 106 -0.20 -19.91 -20.35
CA VAL A 106 -0.72 -18.88 -19.45
C VAL A 106 -0.67 -19.40 -18.01
N ASP A 107 -0.36 -18.51 -17.07
CA ASP A 107 -0.08 -18.80 -15.67
C ASP A 107 -1.04 -18.11 -14.72
N PHE A 108 -1.92 -17.23 -15.21
CA PHE A 108 -3.01 -16.61 -14.42
C PHE A 108 -4.11 -16.08 -15.34
N LEU A 109 -5.32 -16.00 -14.78
CA LEU A 109 -6.48 -15.38 -15.46
C LEU A 109 -6.21 -13.89 -15.71
N GLY A 110 -6.41 -13.46 -16.96
CA GLY A 110 -6.16 -12.07 -17.37
C GLY A 110 -4.73 -11.80 -17.83
N GLN A 111 -3.85 -12.81 -17.91
CA GLN A 111 -2.50 -12.64 -18.45
C GLN A 111 -2.56 -12.13 -19.89
N PRO A 112 -1.82 -11.06 -20.24
CA PRO A 112 -1.81 -10.55 -21.60
C PRO A 112 -1.13 -11.54 -22.56
N MET A 113 -1.76 -11.78 -23.72
CA MET A 113 -1.29 -12.69 -24.76
C MET A 113 -0.92 -11.97 -26.06
N ALA A 114 -1.68 -10.93 -26.42
CA ALA A 114 -1.41 -10.08 -27.55
C ALA A 114 -1.88 -8.65 -27.31
N LEU A 115 -1.34 -7.69 -28.06
CA LEU A 115 -1.76 -6.30 -28.09
C LEU A 115 -2.28 -5.96 -29.48
N VAL A 116 -3.53 -5.49 -29.58
CA VAL A 116 -4.11 -4.93 -30.79
C VAL A 116 -3.96 -3.41 -30.77
N VAL A 117 -3.41 -2.82 -31.83
CA VAL A 117 -3.22 -1.37 -31.98
C VAL A 117 -4.00 -0.89 -33.20
N ALA A 118 -4.94 0.04 -33.00
CA ALA A 118 -5.83 0.53 -34.05
C ALA A 118 -6.01 2.07 -33.99
N ARG A 119 -6.65 2.62 -35.02
CA ARG A 119 -6.93 4.07 -35.16
C ARG A 119 -7.97 4.58 -34.17
N SER A 120 -8.82 3.70 -33.63
CA SER A 120 -9.80 4.02 -32.60
C SER A 120 -9.88 2.92 -31.56
N LEU A 121 -10.35 3.26 -30.34
CA LEU A 121 -10.55 2.29 -29.27
C LEU A 121 -11.56 1.20 -29.70
N HIS A 122 -12.66 1.60 -30.36
CA HIS A 122 -13.68 0.66 -30.84
C HIS A 122 -13.11 -0.35 -31.85
N ALA A 123 -12.28 0.11 -32.80
CA ALA A 123 -11.65 -0.78 -33.76
C ALA A 123 -10.67 -1.75 -33.08
N ALA A 124 -9.91 -1.28 -32.08
CA ALA A 124 -9.03 -2.13 -31.30
C ALA A 124 -9.80 -3.20 -30.49
N GLN A 125 -10.90 -2.82 -29.86
CA GLN A 125 -11.77 -3.74 -29.13
C GLN A 125 -12.39 -4.79 -30.04
N HIS A 126 -13.02 -4.35 -31.14
CA HIS A 126 -13.61 -5.25 -32.11
C HIS A 126 -12.58 -6.27 -32.65
N ALA A 127 -11.40 -5.81 -33.01
CA ALA A 127 -10.35 -6.69 -33.52
C ALA A 127 -9.81 -7.66 -32.43
N ALA A 128 -9.74 -7.21 -31.19
CA ALA A 128 -9.33 -8.09 -30.08
C ALA A 128 -10.35 -9.24 -29.85
N GLU A 129 -11.64 -8.98 -30.04
CA GLU A 129 -12.70 -10.00 -29.95
C GLU A 129 -12.66 -11.05 -31.07
N LEU A 130 -11.99 -10.75 -32.20
CA LEU A 130 -11.81 -11.69 -33.31
C LEU A 130 -10.60 -12.62 -33.15
N VAL A 131 -9.85 -12.48 -32.07
CA VAL A 131 -8.71 -13.36 -31.79
C VAL A 131 -9.22 -14.68 -31.23
N GLU A 132 -8.88 -15.77 -31.91
CA GLU A 132 -9.22 -17.12 -31.47
C GLU A 132 -8.05 -17.76 -30.72
N VAL A 133 -8.34 -18.37 -29.56
CA VAL A 133 -7.33 -19.00 -28.70
C VAL A 133 -7.76 -20.42 -28.37
N ASP A 134 -6.90 -21.40 -28.65
CA ASP A 134 -7.11 -22.80 -28.25
C ASP A 134 -6.20 -23.14 -27.06
N TYR A 135 -6.81 -23.61 -25.99
CA TYR A 135 -6.14 -23.92 -24.74
C TYR A 135 -6.16 -25.43 -24.43
N ASP A 136 -5.08 -25.89 -23.83
CA ASP A 136 -4.99 -27.16 -23.15
C ASP A 136 -4.93 -26.87 -21.65
N ALA A 137 -6.08 -26.92 -20.97
CA ALA A 137 -6.22 -26.53 -19.58
C ALA A 137 -5.36 -27.43 -18.66
N GLU A 138 -4.67 -26.85 -17.73
CA GLU A 138 -3.87 -27.51 -16.70
C GLU A 138 -4.39 -27.13 -15.29
N PRO A 139 -4.22 -28.00 -14.28
CA PRO A 139 -4.60 -27.66 -12.90
C PRO A 139 -3.88 -26.39 -12.41
N ALA A 140 -4.64 -25.47 -11.86
CA ALA A 140 -4.10 -24.25 -11.28
C ALA A 140 -3.63 -24.48 -9.83
N LEU A 141 -2.49 -23.89 -9.44
CA LEU A 141 -2.01 -23.87 -8.06
C LEU A 141 -2.57 -22.65 -7.35
N GLY A 142 -3.42 -22.86 -6.36
CA GLY A 142 -3.91 -21.83 -5.46
C GLY A 142 -2.83 -21.36 -4.47
N ASP A 143 -3.14 -20.29 -3.74
CA ASP A 143 -2.27 -19.76 -2.69
C ASP A 143 -2.04 -20.80 -1.59
N GLY A 144 -0.77 -21.02 -1.22
CA GLY A 144 -0.38 -21.98 -0.19
C GLY A 144 -0.53 -23.45 -0.59
N ALA A 145 -0.80 -23.77 -1.87
CA ALA A 145 -0.90 -25.13 -2.36
C ALA A 145 0.36 -25.94 -2.12
N ALA A 146 0.20 -27.23 -1.86
CA ALA A 146 1.32 -28.16 -1.77
C ALA A 146 2.05 -28.21 -3.13
N GLY A 147 3.36 -28.06 -3.13
CA GLY A 147 4.18 -28.00 -4.35
C GLY A 147 4.39 -26.60 -4.93
N ALA A 148 3.78 -25.55 -4.36
CA ALA A 148 4.04 -24.19 -4.76
C ALA A 148 5.53 -23.83 -4.57
N GLN A 149 6.14 -23.22 -5.61
CA GLN A 149 7.54 -22.83 -5.57
C GLN A 149 7.74 -21.68 -4.60
N THR A 150 8.53 -21.87 -3.54
CA THR A 150 8.93 -20.81 -2.63
C THR A 150 9.99 -19.95 -3.30
N ALA A 151 9.70 -18.65 -3.44
CA ALA A 151 10.60 -17.68 -4.04
C ALA A 151 11.55 -17.03 -3.03
N SER A 152 11.12 -16.85 -1.79
CA SER A 152 11.93 -16.22 -0.73
C SER A 152 11.55 -16.73 0.64
N ARG A 153 12.55 -16.73 1.55
CA ARG A 153 12.36 -17.03 2.97
C ARG A 153 13.20 -16.07 3.80
N VAL A 154 12.64 -15.67 4.94
CA VAL A 154 13.34 -14.91 5.98
C VAL A 154 13.07 -15.54 7.34
N ARG A 155 14.06 -15.55 8.23
CA ARG A 155 13.90 -16.03 9.60
C ARG A 155 14.74 -15.18 10.55
N HIS A 156 14.13 -14.84 11.69
CA HIS A 156 14.78 -14.16 12.80
C HIS A 156 14.68 -15.05 14.04
N GLN A 157 15.81 -15.29 14.71
CA GLN A 157 15.88 -16.07 15.94
C GLN A 157 16.74 -15.33 16.97
N ALA A 158 16.22 -15.20 18.18
CA ALA A 158 16.94 -14.61 19.30
C ALA A 158 16.47 -15.21 20.63
N GLY A 159 17.34 -15.21 21.63
CA GLY A 159 17.08 -15.79 22.95
C GLY A 159 17.10 -17.32 22.97
N ASP A 160 17.06 -17.89 24.18
CA ASP A 160 17.06 -19.34 24.40
C ASP A 160 15.69 -19.81 24.93
N ARG A 161 14.97 -20.54 24.09
CA ARG A 161 13.66 -21.11 24.43
C ARG A 161 13.71 -22.19 25.50
N SER A 162 14.83 -22.92 25.60
CA SER A 162 14.92 -24.12 26.46
C SER A 162 14.82 -23.84 27.95
N GLN A 163 15.12 -22.60 28.38
CA GLN A 163 15.13 -22.17 29.78
C GLN A 163 13.89 -21.36 30.20
N LEU A 164 12.93 -21.18 29.29
CA LEU A 164 11.77 -20.35 29.56
C LEU A 164 10.69 -21.08 30.36
N GLN A 165 10.22 -20.46 31.43
CA GLN A 165 9.07 -20.93 32.20
C GLN A 165 7.82 -20.22 31.71
N ALA A 166 6.99 -20.91 30.94
CA ALA A 166 5.72 -20.41 30.45
C ALA A 166 4.55 -21.01 31.23
N VAL A 167 3.65 -20.17 31.71
CA VAL A 167 2.39 -20.56 32.34
C VAL A 167 1.26 -20.60 31.32
N HIS A 168 1.25 -19.66 30.39
CA HIS A 168 0.26 -19.60 29.32
C HIS A 168 0.95 -19.72 27.97
N LYS A 169 0.35 -20.50 27.06
CA LYS A 169 0.78 -20.66 25.68
C LYS A 169 -0.44 -20.51 24.80
N LEU A 170 -0.41 -19.52 23.92
CA LEU A 170 -1.48 -19.16 23.01
C LEU A 170 -1.04 -19.57 21.61
N HIS A 171 -1.95 -20.11 20.83
CA HIS A 171 -1.73 -20.44 19.42
C HIS A 171 -2.83 -19.85 18.57
N LEU A 172 -2.48 -19.25 17.45
CA LEU A 172 -3.38 -18.61 16.50
C LEU A 172 -3.02 -19.01 15.08
N ILE A 173 -4.05 -19.32 14.30
CA ILE A 173 -3.99 -19.34 12.84
C ILE A 173 -5.01 -18.31 12.35
N HIS A 174 -4.60 -17.46 11.40
CA HIS A 174 -5.47 -16.47 10.77
C HIS A 174 -5.22 -16.44 9.26
N GLN A 175 -6.29 -16.46 8.47
CA GLN A 175 -6.24 -16.37 7.02
C GLN A 175 -6.75 -15.00 6.57
N GLN A 176 -5.91 -14.25 5.86
CA GLN A 176 -6.33 -13.02 5.19
C GLN A 176 -6.79 -13.31 3.77
N ALA A 177 -7.87 -12.67 3.34
CA ALA A 177 -8.22 -12.64 1.93
C ALA A 177 -7.25 -11.73 1.15
N ARG A 178 -7.06 -12.00 -0.14
CA ARG A 178 -6.46 -11.03 -1.05
C ARG A 178 -7.40 -9.86 -1.26
N VAL A 179 -6.83 -8.68 -1.48
CA VAL A 179 -7.55 -7.44 -1.80
C VAL A 179 -6.89 -6.73 -2.98
N ILE A 180 -7.62 -5.84 -3.64
CA ILE A 180 -7.09 -4.97 -4.69
C ILE A 180 -7.00 -3.53 -4.16
N SER A 181 -6.01 -2.77 -4.63
CA SER A 181 -5.77 -1.40 -4.15
C SER A 181 -6.89 -0.41 -4.48
N MET A 182 -7.74 -0.73 -5.43
CA MET A 182 -8.94 -0.02 -5.86
C MET A 182 -8.72 1.48 -6.08
N SER A 183 -7.61 1.84 -6.75
CA SER A 183 -7.39 3.23 -7.19
C SER A 183 -8.54 3.68 -8.11
N LEU A 184 -9.05 4.91 -7.91
CA LEU A 184 -10.11 5.46 -8.77
C LEU A 184 -9.65 5.57 -10.23
N GLU A 185 -8.41 5.99 -10.46
CA GLU A 185 -7.76 5.94 -11.76
C GLU A 185 -7.22 4.52 -12.00
N PRO A 186 -7.73 3.77 -12.99
CA PRO A 186 -7.15 2.52 -13.45
C PRO A 186 -5.73 2.72 -13.99
N ARG A 187 -4.98 1.63 -14.24
CA ARG A 187 -3.70 1.70 -14.92
C ARG A 187 -3.91 2.24 -16.35
N ALA A 188 -3.04 3.13 -16.77
CA ALA A 188 -3.06 3.66 -18.13
C ALA A 188 -1.66 4.11 -18.53
N MET A 189 -1.37 4.06 -19.83
CA MET A 189 -0.15 4.59 -20.40
C MET A 189 -0.43 5.21 -21.78
N LEU A 190 0.16 6.37 -21.99
CA LEU A 190 0.36 6.96 -23.32
C LEU A 190 1.86 6.99 -23.58
N ALA A 191 2.32 6.33 -24.63
CA ALA A 191 3.71 6.34 -25.04
C ALA A 191 3.84 6.98 -26.43
N GLN A 192 4.84 7.82 -26.62
CA GLN A 192 5.14 8.47 -27.90
C GLN A 192 6.62 8.34 -28.23
N TRP A 193 6.92 7.84 -29.40
CA TRP A 193 8.26 7.91 -29.95
C TRP A 193 8.43 9.11 -30.89
N CYS A 194 9.47 9.90 -30.66
CA CYS A 194 9.87 11.01 -31.53
C CYS A 194 11.15 10.64 -32.30
N PRO A 195 11.10 10.27 -33.59
CA PRO A 195 12.29 9.86 -34.34
C PRO A 195 13.37 10.94 -34.45
N ARG A 196 12.96 12.22 -34.57
CA ARG A 196 13.89 13.35 -34.70
C ARG A 196 14.74 13.56 -33.45
N ALA A 197 14.15 13.36 -32.26
CA ALA A 197 14.83 13.49 -31.00
C ALA A 197 15.42 12.17 -30.49
N ALA A 198 15.10 11.05 -31.13
CA ALA A 198 15.36 9.69 -30.66
C ALA A 198 14.90 9.51 -29.21
N LEU A 199 13.69 9.99 -28.89
CA LEU A 199 13.15 10.08 -27.54
C LEU A 199 11.81 9.38 -27.42
N LEU A 200 11.70 8.47 -26.48
CA LEU A 200 10.44 7.88 -26.01
C LEU A 200 9.93 8.69 -24.82
N THR A 201 8.77 9.31 -24.96
CA THR A 201 8.06 9.95 -23.83
C THR A 201 6.91 9.05 -23.41
N ALA A 202 6.87 8.72 -22.13
CA ALA A 202 5.87 7.85 -21.51
C ALA A 202 5.12 8.61 -20.42
N TRP A 203 3.81 8.79 -20.59
CA TRP A 203 2.89 9.29 -19.57
C TRP A 203 2.20 8.11 -18.91
N LEU A 204 2.38 7.93 -17.59
CA LEU A 204 1.75 6.84 -16.84
C LEU A 204 1.53 7.24 -15.38
N GLY A 205 0.52 6.65 -14.76
CA GLY A 205 0.28 6.79 -13.33
C GLY A 205 1.31 5.98 -12.55
N THR A 206 2.32 6.63 -11.98
CA THR A 206 3.39 5.93 -11.24
C THR A 206 3.80 6.67 -9.97
N GLN A 207 4.18 5.88 -8.95
CA GLN A 207 4.78 6.39 -7.70
C GLN A 207 6.30 6.61 -7.83
N THR A 208 6.92 6.05 -8.88
CA THR A 208 8.38 5.95 -9.01
C THR A 208 8.85 6.32 -10.41
N PRO A 209 8.70 7.60 -10.85
CA PRO A 209 9.01 8.01 -12.22
C PRO A 209 10.43 7.65 -12.68
N SER A 210 11.43 7.85 -11.80
CA SER A 210 12.83 7.54 -12.11
C SER A 210 13.06 6.04 -12.33
N ARG A 211 12.41 5.17 -11.56
CA ARG A 211 12.48 3.72 -11.75
C ARG A 211 11.75 3.30 -13.03
N ALA A 212 10.54 3.80 -13.24
CA ALA A 212 9.78 3.52 -14.46
C ALA A 212 10.59 3.87 -15.71
N ARG A 213 11.29 5.02 -15.69
CA ARG A 213 12.24 5.41 -16.76
C ARG A 213 13.35 4.37 -16.97
N ALA A 214 13.97 3.92 -15.88
CA ALA A 214 15.05 2.95 -15.92
C ALA A 214 14.57 1.57 -16.42
N ASP A 215 13.39 1.13 -15.97
CA ASP A 215 12.81 -0.15 -16.36
C ASP A 215 12.38 -0.16 -17.84
N ILE A 216 11.75 0.91 -18.33
CA ILE A 216 11.41 1.08 -19.75
C ILE A 216 12.68 1.11 -20.60
N ALA A 217 13.68 1.90 -20.22
CA ALA A 217 14.96 2.00 -20.95
C ALA A 217 15.64 0.64 -21.05
N ARG A 218 15.74 -0.08 -19.92
CA ARG A 218 16.35 -1.42 -19.87
C ARG A 218 15.58 -2.43 -20.73
N CYS A 219 14.26 -2.47 -20.60
CA CYS A 219 13.42 -3.39 -21.35
C CYS A 219 13.56 -3.21 -22.85
N LEU A 220 13.59 -1.96 -23.32
CA LEU A 220 13.66 -1.64 -24.76
C LEU A 220 15.10 -1.52 -25.30
N GLY A 221 16.13 -1.68 -24.46
CA GLY A 221 17.52 -1.50 -24.85
C GLY A 221 17.88 -0.05 -25.21
N LEU A 222 17.16 0.93 -24.67
CA LEU A 222 17.40 2.36 -24.89
C LEU A 222 18.32 2.94 -23.83
N ALA A 223 19.07 3.99 -24.18
CA ALA A 223 19.79 4.78 -23.16
C ALA A 223 18.79 5.54 -22.28
N LEU A 224 19.16 5.79 -21.01
CA LEU A 224 18.30 6.59 -20.09
C LEU A 224 17.94 7.96 -20.68
N THR A 225 18.85 8.60 -21.43
CA THR A 225 18.63 9.88 -22.09
C THR A 225 17.60 9.82 -23.23
N GLN A 226 17.28 8.64 -23.71
CA GLN A 226 16.28 8.41 -24.77
C GLN A 226 14.90 8.09 -24.21
N VAL A 227 14.73 8.10 -22.86
CA VAL A 227 13.43 7.85 -22.23
C VAL A 227 13.11 9.00 -21.28
N ARG A 228 11.93 9.58 -21.42
CA ARG A 228 11.33 10.54 -20.50
C ARG A 228 10.05 9.95 -19.93
N VAL A 229 9.91 9.97 -18.61
CA VAL A 229 8.67 9.57 -17.95
C VAL A 229 8.03 10.80 -17.33
N ILE A 230 6.72 10.92 -17.53
CA ILE A 230 5.86 11.95 -16.95
C ILE A 230 4.75 11.26 -16.20
N ALA A 231 4.72 11.43 -14.88
CA ALA A 231 3.56 11.12 -14.06
C ALA A 231 2.69 12.40 -13.96
N PRO A 232 1.57 12.49 -14.68
CA PRO A 232 0.63 13.60 -14.55
C PRO A 232 -0.09 13.51 -13.19
N ASP A 233 -1.29 14.01 -13.06
CA ASP A 233 -2.09 13.71 -11.88
C ASP A 233 -2.33 12.20 -11.78
N VAL A 234 -2.15 11.64 -10.59
CA VAL A 234 -2.35 10.21 -10.34
C VAL A 234 -3.52 10.02 -9.40
N GLY A 235 -4.57 9.35 -9.87
CA GLY A 235 -5.83 9.13 -9.17
C GLY A 235 -5.79 7.98 -8.17
N GLY A 236 -4.78 7.99 -7.28
CA GLY A 236 -4.52 6.95 -6.31
C GLY A 236 -3.52 5.89 -6.80
N ALA A 237 -2.76 5.34 -5.87
CA ALA A 237 -1.77 4.30 -6.16
C ALA A 237 -1.64 3.24 -5.07
N PHE A 238 -1.51 3.62 -3.79
CA PHE A 238 -1.50 2.78 -2.58
C PHE A 238 -0.50 1.62 -2.61
N GLY A 239 0.57 1.74 -3.40
CA GLY A 239 1.59 0.72 -3.64
C GLY A 239 1.47 0.04 -5.00
N ALA A 240 0.28 -0.14 -5.56
CA ALA A 240 0.07 -0.89 -6.80
C ALA A 240 0.75 -0.27 -8.03
N LYS A 241 0.95 1.05 -8.06
CA LYS A 241 1.62 1.78 -9.15
C LYS A 241 3.11 2.07 -8.84
N ALA A 242 3.74 1.31 -7.92
CA ALA A 242 5.15 1.47 -7.59
C ALA A 242 6.10 0.67 -8.51
N SER A 243 5.57 -0.15 -9.40
CA SER A 243 6.32 -0.93 -10.41
C SER A 243 5.62 -0.79 -11.75
N VAL A 244 6.38 -0.86 -12.84
CA VAL A 244 5.80 -0.94 -14.18
C VAL A 244 5.10 -2.29 -14.39
N ALA A 245 3.98 -2.29 -15.08
CA ALA A 245 3.26 -3.49 -15.50
C ALA A 245 3.76 -3.99 -16.86
N ALA A 246 3.50 -5.26 -17.17
CA ALA A 246 3.83 -5.83 -18.47
C ALA A 246 3.15 -5.05 -19.60
N GLU A 247 1.89 -4.68 -19.40
CA GLU A 247 1.10 -3.90 -20.35
C GLU A 247 1.76 -2.56 -20.69
N GLU A 248 2.28 -1.85 -19.68
CA GLU A 248 2.96 -0.56 -19.86
C GLU A 248 4.24 -0.73 -20.71
N LEU A 249 5.01 -1.79 -20.45
CA LEU A 249 6.22 -2.10 -21.24
C LEU A 249 5.89 -2.47 -22.68
N VAL A 250 4.80 -3.22 -22.92
CA VAL A 250 4.34 -3.59 -24.25
C VAL A 250 3.81 -2.36 -25.02
N VAL A 251 3.12 -1.44 -24.36
CA VAL A 251 2.68 -0.16 -24.96
C VAL A 251 3.88 0.72 -25.33
N ALA A 252 4.89 0.79 -24.46
CA ALA A 252 6.14 1.50 -24.77
C ALA A 252 6.86 0.89 -25.96
N PHE A 253 6.93 -0.45 -26.03
CA PHE A 253 7.46 -1.18 -27.20
C PHE A 253 6.66 -0.86 -28.46
N ALA A 254 5.32 -0.92 -28.40
CA ALA A 254 4.46 -0.64 -29.56
C ALA A 254 4.67 0.79 -30.09
N ALA A 255 4.78 1.78 -29.22
CA ALA A 255 5.04 3.16 -29.63
C ALA A 255 6.41 3.32 -30.31
N HIS A 256 7.45 2.68 -29.78
CA HIS A 256 8.78 2.67 -30.38
C HIS A 256 8.80 1.91 -31.71
N HIS A 257 8.19 0.73 -31.77
CA HIS A 257 8.16 -0.13 -32.98
C HIS A 257 7.37 0.51 -34.12
N LEU A 258 6.21 1.11 -33.81
CA LEU A 258 5.33 1.76 -34.82
C LEU A 258 5.72 3.21 -35.11
N GLN A 259 6.69 3.77 -34.42
CA GLN A 259 7.11 5.18 -34.53
C GLN A 259 5.92 6.15 -34.36
N ALA A 260 5.02 5.88 -33.39
CA ALA A 260 3.74 6.55 -33.25
C ALA A 260 3.43 6.82 -31.75
N SER A 261 2.33 7.56 -31.50
CA SER A 261 1.75 7.68 -30.17
C SER A 261 0.75 6.55 -29.95
N VAL A 262 0.91 5.76 -28.90
CA VAL A 262 0.04 4.62 -28.55
C VAL A 262 -0.49 4.80 -27.14
N LYS A 263 -1.80 4.69 -26.97
CA LYS A 263 -2.50 4.82 -25.68
C LYS A 263 -3.23 3.54 -25.33
N TRP A 264 -3.04 3.11 -24.08
CA TRP A 264 -3.80 2.06 -23.44
C TRP A 264 -4.40 2.57 -22.13
N THR A 265 -5.62 2.17 -21.84
CA THR A 265 -6.27 2.39 -20.53
C THR A 265 -6.96 1.10 -20.12
N SER A 266 -6.65 0.61 -18.93
CA SER A 266 -7.28 -0.56 -18.36
C SER A 266 -8.75 -0.28 -18.04
N SER A 267 -9.64 -1.20 -18.36
CA SER A 267 -11.00 -1.18 -17.83
C SER A 267 -11.02 -1.62 -16.35
N ARG A 268 -12.11 -1.36 -15.65
CA ARG A 268 -12.23 -1.80 -14.26
C ARG A 268 -12.22 -3.34 -14.14
N SER A 269 -12.80 -4.04 -15.08
CA SER A 269 -12.75 -5.53 -15.12
C SER A 269 -11.34 -6.04 -15.36
N GLU A 270 -10.54 -5.38 -16.21
CA GLU A 270 -9.13 -5.72 -16.39
C GLU A 270 -8.31 -5.48 -15.11
N GLU A 271 -8.63 -4.44 -14.31
CA GLU A 271 -7.97 -4.21 -13.03
C GLU A 271 -8.20 -5.40 -12.08
N PHE A 272 -9.41 -5.96 -12.02
CA PHE A 272 -9.68 -7.13 -11.18
C PHE A 272 -8.91 -8.37 -11.61
N THR A 273 -8.77 -8.60 -12.91
CA THR A 273 -8.16 -9.83 -13.44
C THR A 273 -6.64 -9.77 -13.56
N SER A 274 -6.06 -8.58 -13.78
CA SER A 274 -4.64 -8.46 -14.18
C SER A 274 -3.81 -7.49 -13.36
N ALA A 275 -4.43 -6.57 -12.59
CA ALA A 275 -3.66 -5.71 -11.71
C ALA A 275 -3.06 -6.49 -10.53
N THR A 276 -1.99 -5.96 -9.97
CA THR A 276 -1.40 -6.54 -8.77
C THR A 276 -2.34 -6.41 -7.58
N GLN A 277 -2.43 -7.48 -6.80
CA GLN A 277 -3.22 -7.59 -5.59
C GLN A 277 -2.36 -7.39 -4.34
N GLY A 278 -2.98 -7.29 -3.18
CA GLY A 278 -2.32 -7.22 -1.88
C GLY A 278 -2.87 -8.24 -0.89
N ARG A 279 -2.23 -8.38 0.27
CA ARG A 279 -2.65 -9.28 1.35
C ARG A 279 -2.62 -10.77 0.96
N GLY A 280 -3.58 -11.57 1.45
CA GLY A 280 -3.68 -13.00 1.14
C GLY A 280 -2.79 -13.89 2.02
N ALA A 281 -2.18 -13.35 3.07
CA ALA A 281 -1.26 -14.12 3.93
C ALA A 281 -2.00 -15.09 4.86
N ARG A 282 -1.38 -16.26 5.10
CA ARG A 282 -1.70 -17.15 6.21
C ARG A 282 -0.70 -16.89 7.34
N LEU A 283 -1.23 -16.50 8.49
CA LEU A 283 -0.48 -16.14 9.67
C LEU A 283 -0.66 -17.22 10.73
N GLU A 284 0.43 -17.79 11.22
CA GLU A 284 0.42 -18.73 12.33
C GLU A 284 1.41 -18.25 13.38
N GLY A 285 0.99 -18.24 14.65
CA GLY A 285 1.84 -17.75 15.73
C GLY A 285 1.52 -18.34 17.08
N GLU A 286 2.55 -18.37 17.95
CA GLU A 286 2.43 -18.72 19.36
C GLU A 286 3.03 -17.61 20.22
N LEU A 287 2.32 -17.24 21.30
CA LEU A 287 2.82 -16.33 22.32
C LEU A 287 2.82 -17.03 23.69
N TRP A 288 3.97 -16.98 24.38
CA TRP A 288 4.14 -17.59 25.71
C TRP A 288 4.30 -16.51 26.78
N LEU A 289 3.59 -16.67 27.90
CA LEU A 289 3.65 -15.78 29.05
C LEU A 289 4.14 -16.52 30.30
N ASP A 290 4.88 -15.80 31.14
CA ASP A 290 5.19 -16.22 32.50
C ASP A 290 4.02 -15.98 33.47
N ALA A 291 4.20 -16.35 34.75
CA ALA A 291 3.18 -16.16 35.79
C ALA A 291 2.86 -14.68 36.09
N GLN A 292 3.71 -13.75 35.69
CA GLN A 292 3.50 -12.30 35.85
C GLN A 292 2.88 -11.66 34.60
N GLY A 293 2.57 -12.43 33.55
CA GLY A 293 2.03 -11.96 32.30
C GLY A 293 3.08 -11.30 31.38
N ARG A 294 4.38 -11.56 31.59
CA ARG A 294 5.43 -11.06 30.70
C ARG A 294 5.57 -11.98 29.49
N PHE A 295 5.77 -11.39 28.31
CA PHE A 295 5.98 -12.13 27.08
C PHE A 295 7.39 -12.73 27.06
N VAL A 296 7.49 -14.04 27.14
CA VAL A 296 8.77 -14.75 27.21
C VAL A 296 9.18 -15.37 25.89
N HIS A 297 8.24 -15.74 25.02
CA HIS A 297 8.53 -16.29 23.69
C HIS A 297 7.46 -15.91 22.68
N LEU A 298 7.90 -15.59 21.45
CA LEU A 298 7.04 -15.42 20.28
C LEU A 298 7.57 -16.30 19.15
N GLN A 299 6.72 -17.20 18.66
CA GLN A 299 6.96 -17.97 17.46
C GLN A 299 5.98 -17.52 16.38
N ALA A 300 6.45 -17.40 15.12
CA ALA A 300 5.59 -17.11 13.98
C ALA A 300 6.04 -17.87 12.73
N ASP A 301 5.08 -18.42 11.98
CA ASP A 301 5.26 -18.94 10.62
C ASP A 301 4.24 -18.29 9.70
N MET A 302 4.71 -17.41 8.82
CA MET A 302 3.87 -16.59 7.97
C MET A 302 4.08 -16.96 6.50
N LYS A 303 2.99 -17.21 5.78
CA LYS A 303 3.02 -17.60 4.36
C LYS A 303 2.34 -16.52 3.52
N PHE A 304 3.10 -15.97 2.57
CA PHE A 304 2.66 -14.90 1.69
C PHE A 304 2.52 -15.42 0.25
N PRO A 305 1.41 -15.14 -0.44
CA PRO A 305 1.29 -15.43 -1.86
C PRO A 305 2.08 -14.42 -2.69
N LEU A 306 2.55 -14.85 -3.86
CA LEU A 306 3.21 -13.98 -4.85
C LEU A 306 2.43 -13.88 -6.15
N GLY A 307 1.54 -14.86 -6.42
CA GLY A 307 0.90 -14.99 -7.72
C GLY A 307 1.84 -15.57 -8.78
N ALA A 308 1.53 -15.35 -10.04
CA ALA A 308 2.19 -16.01 -11.17
C ALA A 308 3.50 -15.36 -11.63
N TRP A 309 3.77 -14.12 -11.20
CA TRP A 309 4.99 -13.39 -11.54
C TRP A 309 5.41 -12.46 -10.40
N LEU A 310 6.70 -12.05 -10.40
CA LEU A 310 7.23 -11.16 -9.36
C LEU A 310 7.17 -9.70 -9.82
N ALA A 311 6.29 -8.91 -9.21
CA ALA A 311 6.41 -7.47 -9.24
C ALA A 311 7.68 -7.01 -8.47
N TYR A 312 8.19 -5.82 -8.75
CA TYR A 312 9.45 -5.33 -8.18
C TYR A 312 9.54 -5.49 -6.65
N SER A 313 8.50 -5.16 -5.91
CA SER A 313 8.48 -5.23 -4.44
C SER A 313 7.65 -6.38 -3.87
N ALA A 314 7.43 -7.47 -4.63
CA ALA A 314 6.56 -8.59 -4.25
C ALA A 314 6.94 -9.27 -2.92
N VAL A 315 8.24 -9.35 -2.58
CA VAL A 315 8.72 -10.00 -1.34
C VAL A 315 8.76 -9.07 -0.12
N VAL A 316 8.50 -7.78 -0.31
CA VAL A 316 8.54 -6.78 0.78
C VAL A 316 7.51 -7.07 1.89
N PRO A 317 6.26 -7.51 1.61
CA PRO A 317 5.31 -7.85 2.67
C PRO A 317 5.84 -8.95 3.61
N ALA A 318 6.38 -10.04 3.09
CA ALA A 318 6.94 -11.12 3.90
C ALA A 318 8.13 -10.65 4.75
N ARG A 319 9.05 -9.88 4.15
CA ARG A 319 10.19 -9.28 4.86
C ARG A 319 9.72 -8.36 5.98
N ASN A 320 8.82 -7.44 5.70
CA ASN A 320 8.37 -6.47 6.67
C ASN A 320 7.61 -7.12 7.83
N ALA A 321 6.74 -8.09 7.55
CA ALA A 321 6.03 -8.80 8.61
C ALA A 321 7.02 -9.47 9.57
N ALA A 322 8.03 -10.16 9.06
CA ALA A 322 9.01 -10.85 9.89
C ALA A 322 9.88 -9.90 10.73
N ARG A 323 10.34 -8.76 10.15
CA ARG A 323 11.23 -7.85 10.85
C ARG A 323 10.55 -6.97 11.89
N ILE A 324 9.25 -6.66 11.71
CA ILE A 324 8.51 -5.73 12.56
C ILE A 324 7.98 -6.41 13.82
N LEU A 325 7.70 -7.71 13.79
CA LEU A 325 7.37 -8.44 15.01
C LEU A 325 8.55 -8.36 16.02
N PRO A 326 8.27 -8.16 17.30
CA PRO A 326 6.99 -8.17 18.02
C PRO A 326 6.27 -6.82 18.13
N GLY A 327 6.55 -5.85 17.26
CA GLY A 327 5.95 -4.52 17.35
C GLY A 327 6.47 -3.72 18.55
N PRO A 328 5.60 -3.01 19.32
CA PRO A 328 6.00 -2.19 20.44
C PRO A 328 6.30 -2.97 21.71
N TYR A 329 6.40 -4.32 21.66
CA TYR A 329 6.50 -5.16 22.84
C TYR A 329 7.89 -5.73 23.04
N ARG A 330 8.24 -5.93 24.33
CA ARG A 330 9.41 -6.68 24.77
C ARG A 330 9.09 -8.17 24.79
N VAL A 331 9.91 -8.96 24.12
CA VAL A 331 9.83 -10.42 24.14
C VAL A 331 11.24 -10.99 24.32
N SER A 332 11.41 -11.92 25.26
CA SER A 332 12.74 -12.43 25.64
C SER A 332 13.34 -13.36 24.60
N SER A 333 12.52 -14.09 23.86
CA SER A 333 12.94 -15.04 22.84
C SER A 333 11.99 -15.01 21.65
N ILE A 334 12.54 -15.13 20.45
CA ILE A 334 11.75 -15.18 19.21
C ILE A 334 12.22 -16.31 18.29
N ASP A 335 11.27 -16.84 17.51
CA ASP A 335 11.52 -17.66 16.32
C ASP A 335 10.49 -17.29 15.26
N ILE A 336 10.83 -16.34 14.40
CA ILE A 336 9.92 -15.73 13.41
C ILE A 336 10.39 -16.11 12.02
N ALA A 337 9.53 -16.80 11.27
CA ALA A 337 9.74 -17.15 9.88
C ALA A 337 8.67 -16.57 8.98
N ALA A 338 9.06 -16.12 7.80
CA ALA A 338 8.13 -15.79 6.72
C ALA A 338 8.63 -16.35 5.40
N GLN A 339 7.71 -16.86 4.59
CA GLN A 339 8.01 -17.35 3.25
C GLN A 339 7.03 -16.77 2.24
N ALA A 340 7.50 -16.60 1.01
CA ALA A 340 6.69 -16.11 -0.10
C ALA A 340 6.74 -17.13 -1.25
N ALA A 341 5.57 -17.54 -1.77
CA ALA A 341 5.45 -18.63 -2.73
C ALA A 341 4.58 -18.24 -3.94
N MET A 342 4.90 -18.85 -5.08
CA MET A 342 4.21 -18.64 -6.35
C MET A 342 2.84 -19.34 -6.36
N SER A 343 1.90 -18.84 -7.18
CA SER A 343 0.59 -19.46 -7.44
C SER A 343 0.06 -19.02 -8.81
N ASN A 344 -1.00 -19.67 -9.31
CA ASN A 344 -1.65 -19.33 -10.60
C ASN A 344 -2.75 -18.28 -10.41
N ALA A 345 -2.44 -17.19 -9.75
CA ALA A 345 -3.31 -16.03 -9.56
C ALA A 345 -2.58 -14.74 -9.96
N ALA A 346 -3.29 -13.63 -10.03
CA ALA A 346 -2.66 -12.33 -10.28
C ALA A 346 -1.54 -12.07 -9.26
N ALA A 347 -0.49 -11.34 -9.68
CA ALA A 347 0.66 -11.11 -8.82
C ALA A 347 0.29 -10.32 -7.56
N VAL A 348 0.94 -10.66 -6.45
CA VAL A 348 0.86 -9.85 -5.22
C VAL A 348 2.01 -8.86 -5.20
N HIS A 349 1.70 -7.63 -4.81
CA HIS A 349 2.65 -6.55 -4.67
C HIS A 349 2.46 -5.84 -3.32
N ILE A 350 3.24 -4.79 -3.08
CA ILE A 350 2.99 -3.92 -1.93
C ILE A 350 1.60 -3.30 -2.04
N TYR A 351 0.84 -3.41 -0.97
CA TYR A 351 -0.40 -2.69 -0.75
C TYR A 351 -0.29 -1.99 0.61
N ARG A 352 -0.78 -0.78 0.73
CA ARG A 352 -0.69 0.14 1.88
C ARG A 352 -0.48 -0.58 3.22
N GLY A 353 0.71 -0.43 3.81
CA GLY A 353 1.14 -1.16 5.00
C GLY A 353 2.15 -2.30 4.75
N ALA A 354 2.01 -3.08 3.67
CA ALA A 354 2.98 -4.06 3.15
C ALA A 354 3.70 -4.90 4.23
N GLY A 355 2.99 -5.82 4.85
CA GLY A 355 3.51 -6.72 5.91
C GLY A 355 3.35 -6.19 7.33
N ARG A 356 3.23 -4.88 7.52
CA ARG A 356 2.96 -4.27 8.84
C ARG A 356 1.56 -4.62 9.36
N PRO A 357 0.48 -4.59 8.54
CA PRO A 357 -0.84 -5.05 8.98
C PRO A 357 -0.85 -6.49 9.43
N GLU A 358 -0.14 -7.36 8.72
CA GLU A 358 -0.02 -8.78 9.02
C GLU A 358 0.68 -9.02 10.36
N ALA A 359 1.80 -8.33 10.59
CA ALA A 359 2.55 -8.41 11.85
C ALA A 359 1.72 -7.90 13.04
N THR A 360 1.11 -6.72 12.89
CA THR A 360 0.28 -6.10 13.92
C THR A 360 -0.93 -6.97 14.25
N LEU A 361 -1.62 -7.49 13.24
CA LEU A 361 -2.77 -8.36 13.42
C LEU A 361 -2.40 -9.62 14.21
N LEU A 362 -1.32 -10.31 13.81
CA LEU A 362 -0.87 -11.52 14.49
C LEU A 362 -0.53 -11.24 15.95
N MET A 363 0.27 -10.20 16.21
CA MET A 363 0.71 -9.87 17.57
C MET A 363 -0.46 -9.43 18.44
N GLU A 364 -1.27 -8.48 17.98
CA GLU A 364 -2.36 -7.90 18.76
C GLU A 364 -3.49 -8.90 19.04
N ARG A 365 -3.71 -9.83 18.13
CA ARG A 365 -4.65 -10.93 18.34
C ARG A 365 -4.14 -11.92 19.40
N LEU A 366 -2.86 -12.28 19.35
CA LEU A 366 -2.23 -13.12 20.38
C LEU A 366 -2.22 -12.45 21.75
N VAL A 367 -1.99 -11.14 21.83
CA VAL A 367 -2.04 -10.36 23.07
C VAL A 367 -3.46 -10.36 23.67
N GLU A 368 -4.49 -10.21 22.84
CA GLU A 368 -5.89 -10.23 23.29
C GLU A 368 -6.31 -11.61 23.82
N MET A 369 -5.92 -12.67 23.12
CA MET A 369 -6.13 -14.04 23.59
C MET A 369 -5.40 -14.30 24.91
N ALA A 370 -4.16 -13.78 25.02
CA ALA A 370 -3.36 -13.91 26.23
C ALA A 370 -3.98 -13.19 27.43
N ALA A 371 -4.53 -12.01 27.24
CA ALA A 371 -5.25 -11.26 28.26
C ALA A 371 -6.45 -12.07 28.78
N ARG A 372 -7.22 -12.63 27.87
CA ARG A 372 -8.39 -13.46 28.21
C ARG A 372 -8.00 -14.73 28.96
N GLN A 373 -7.00 -15.49 28.46
CA GLN A 373 -6.58 -16.75 29.07
C GLN A 373 -5.93 -16.55 30.45
N SER A 374 -5.17 -15.46 30.64
CA SER A 374 -4.51 -15.16 31.90
C SER A 374 -5.41 -14.45 32.92
N GLY A 375 -6.58 -13.95 32.50
CA GLY A 375 -7.47 -13.12 33.32
C GLY A 375 -6.91 -11.73 33.64
N ILE A 376 -5.87 -11.29 32.92
CA ILE A 376 -5.28 -9.96 33.05
C ILE A 376 -6.03 -9.02 32.11
N ASP A 377 -6.38 -7.81 32.57
CA ASP A 377 -7.01 -6.81 31.71
C ASP A 377 -6.15 -6.53 30.47
N PRO A 378 -6.74 -6.42 29.24
CA PRO A 378 -6.01 -6.20 28.00
C PRO A 378 -5.09 -4.98 27.99
N VAL A 379 -5.49 -3.88 28.65
CA VAL A 379 -4.66 -2.67 28.78
C VAL A 379 -3.49 -2.93 29.72
N GLU A 380 -3.76 -3.53 30.88
CA GLU A 380 -2.72 -3.85 31.86
C GLU A 380 -1.69 -4.84 31.30
N LEU A 381 -2.12 -5.85 30.53
CA LEU A 381 -1.20 -6.80 29.88
C LEU A 381 -0.27 -6.08 28.89
N ARG A 382 -0.80 -5.14 28.11
CA ARG A 382 0.01 -4.33 27.19
C ARG A 382 1.00 -3.46 27.96
N LEU A 383 0.56 -2.75 29.01
CA LEU A 383 1.41 -1.88 29.83
C LEU A 383 2.60 -2.63 30.47
N ARG A 384 2.42 -3.90 30.86
CA ARG A 384 3.51 -4.74 31.39
C ARG A 384 4.59 -5.07 30.37
N ASN A 385 4.22 -5.11 29.08
CA ASN A 385 5.06 -5.62 28.03
C ASN A 385 5.56 -4.56 27.03
N LEU A 386 5.01 -3.34 27.05
CA LEU A 386 5.47 -2.26 26.17
C LEU A 386 6.94 -1.93 26.40
N VAL A 387 7.64 -1.63 25.32
CA VAL A 387 8.97 -1.00 25.36
C VAL A 387 8.86 0.35 26.04
N SER A 388 9.74 0.63 27.00
CA SER A 388 9.72 1.84 27.84
C SER A 388 10.96 2.71 27.71
N ALA A 389 12.01 2.23 27.03
CA ALA A 389 13.26 2.97 26.86
C ALA A 389 13.59 3.08 25.37
N MET A 390 13.89 4.30 24.92
CA MET A 390 14.25 4.61 23.55
C MET A 390 15.67 5.19 23.48
N PRO A 391 16.45 4.94 22.40
CA PRO A 391 16.12 3.99 21.33
C PRO A 391 16.14 2.54 21.83
N HIS A 392 15.34 1.66 21.18
CA HIS A 392 15.22 0.25 21.56
C HIS A 392 15.61 -0.68 20.39
N ALA A 393 16.56 -1.58 20.65
CA ALA A 393 16.90 -2.64 19.71
C ALA A 393 15.93 -3.81 19.85
N THR A 394 15.20 -4.13 18.80
CA THR A 394 14.29 -5.27 18.79
C THR A 394 15.04 -6.58 18.63
N PRO A 395 14.48 -7.72 19.03
CA PRO A 395 15.14 -9.01 18.84
C PRO A 395 15.24 -9.44 17.37
N THR A 396 14.55 -8.76 16.44
CA THR A 396 14.68 -8.94 14.99
C THR A 396 15.80 -8.12 14.36
N GLY A 397 16.46 -7.26 15.17
CA GLY A 397 17.58 -6.43 14.73
C GLY A 397 17.21 -5.02 14.26
N GLU A 398 15.95 -4.62 14.44
CA GLU A 398 15.51 -3.25 14.15
C GLU A 398 15.78 -2.31 15.33
N SER A 399 15.82 -1.01 15.05
CA SER A 399 15.98 0.02 16.08
C SER A 399 14.76 0.95 16.07
N LEU A 400 13.95 0.89 17.12
CA LEU A 400 12.90 1.85 17.36
C LEU A 400 13.56 3.14 17.86
N ASP A 401 13.44 4.23 17.09
CA ASP A 401 14.22 5.47 17.30
C ASP A 401 13.68 6.34 18.44
N ALA A 402 12.36 6.54 18.48
CA ALA A 402 11.67 7.39 19.43
C ALA A 402 10.22 6.94 19.60
N GLY A 403 9.66 7.08 20.81
CA GLY A 403 8.24 6.79 21.06
C GLY A 403 7.92 6.70 22.54
N ASP A 404 6.68 7.06 22.88
CA ASP A 404 6.07 6.80 24.17
C ASP A 404 4.80 5.97 23.97
N TYR A 405 5.00 4.66 23.83
CA TYR A 405 3.89 3.72 23.58
C TYR A 405 2.92 3.64 24.74
N ARG A 406 3.42 3.86 25.98
CA ARG A 406 2.59 3.93 27.18
C ARG A 406 1.65 5.12 27.10
N ALA A 407 2.16 6.31 26.82
CA ALA A 407 1.36 7.52 26.71
C ALA A 407 0.28 7.39 25.62
N ALA A 408 0.60 6.80 24.47
CA ALA A 408 -0.38 6.58 23.41
C ALA A 408 -1.53 5.66 23.86
N LEU A 409 -1.23 4.56 24.56
CA LEU A 409 -2.23 3.65 25.10
C LEU A 409 -3.07 4.33 26.18
N GLU A 410 -2.42 5.04 27.12
CA GLU A 410 -3.10 5.73 28.24
C GLU A 410 -4.00 6.87 27.72
N GLN A 411 -3.56 7.66 26.73
CA GLN A 411 -4.37 8.70 26.10
C GLN A 411 -5.57 8.09 25.35
N ALA A 412 -5.38 7.02 24.59
CA ALA A 412 -6.47 6.33 23.92
C ALA A 412 -7.50 5.77 24.90
N CYS A 413 -7.04 5.16 26.00
CA CYS A 413 -7.92 4.66 27.07
C CYS A 413 -8.68 5.79 27.78
N ALA A 414 -8.03 6.92 28.04
CA ALA A 414 -8.68 8.08 28.65
C ALA A 414 -9.74 8.68 27.72
N ARG A 415 -9.41 8.84 26.42
CA ARG A 415 -10.36 9.35 25.42
C ARG A 415 -11.55 8.42 25.24
N PHE A 416 -11.32 7.12 25.24
CA PHE A 416 -12.36 6.09 25.14
C PHE A 416 -13.19 5.95 26.41
N ASP A 417 -12.74 6.51 27.54
CA ASP A 417 -13.29 6.23 28.89
C ASP A 417 -13.35 4.72 29.15
N TYR A 418 -12.21 4.04 28.95
CA TYR A 418 -12.11 2.58 28.91
C TYR A 418 -12.77 1.90 30.11
N ALA A 419 -12.56 2.42 31.32
CA ALA A 419 -13.14 1.83 32.55
C ALA A 419 -14.67 1.92 32.57
N HIS A 420 -15.26 3.01 32.09
CA HIS A 420 -16.71 3.17 31.97
C HIS A 420 -17.25 2.25 30.85
N GLU A 421 -16.63 2.23 29.72
CA GLU A 421 -17.04 1.42 28.58
C GLU A 421 -16.99 -0.09 28.88
N ARG A 422 -16.02 -0.56 29.68
CA ARG A 422 -15.98 -1.96 30.14
C ARG A 422 -17.15 -2.30 31.07
N ARG A 423 -17.58 -1.37 31.97
CA ARG A 423 -18.77 -1.55 32.78
C ARG A 423 -20.04 -1.56 31.94
N GLU A 424 -20.15 -0.65 31.00
CA GLU A 424 -21.28 -0.58 30.07
C GLU A 424 -21.39 -1.83 29.18
N GLN A 425 -20.27 -2.33 28.71
CA GLN A 425 -20.19 -3.61 27.99
C GLN A 425 -20.73 -4.77 28.86
N ALA A 426 -20.30 -4.85 30.09
CA ALA A 426 -20.76 -5.89 31.01
C ALA A 426 -22.29 -5.80 31.26
N ARG A 427 -22.83 -4.57 31.41
CA ARG A 427 -24.26 -4.31 31.54
C ARG A 427 -25.05 -4.76 30.31
N ARG A 428 -24.59 -4.40 29.14
CA ARG A 428 -25.22 -4.73 27.85
C ARG A 428 -25.17 -6.24 27.59
N ARG A 429 -24.05 -6.90 27.89
CA ARG A 429 -23.93 -8.37 27.79
C ARG A 429 -24.88 -9.09 28.72
N ALA A 430 -25.10 -8.58 29.96
CA ALA A 430 -26.10 -9.13 30.89
C ALA A 430 -27.53 -8.95 30.35
N ALA A 431 -27.80 -7.99 29.49
CA ALA A 431 -29.04 -7.80 28.77
C ALA A 431 -29.17 -8.64 27.48
N GLY A 432 -28.17 -9.47 27.16
CA GLY A 432 -28.18 -10.37 25.99
C GLY A 432 -27.57 -9.77 24.72
N GLU A 433 -26.93 -8.60 24.79
CA GLU A 433 -26.31 -7.98 23.63
C GLU A 433 -24.89 -8.55 23.36
N TRP A 434 -24.53 -8.68 22.11
CA TRP A 434 -23.19 -9.09 21.67
C TRP A 434 -22.32 -7.86 21.43
N VAL A 435 -21.65 -7.37 22.46
CA VAL A 435 -20.82 -6.17 22.41
C VAL A 435 -19.40 -6.50 22.80
N GLY A 436 -18.42 -6.05 21.98
CA GLY A 436 -17.01 -6.24 22.22
C GLY A 436 -16.21 -4.95 22.15
N ILE A 437 -15.13 -4.90 22.90
CA ILE A 437 -14.12 -3.82 22.89
C ILE A 437 -12.80 -4.44 22.47
N GLY A 438 -12.21 -3.93 21.39
CA GLY A 438 -10.93 -4.38 20.87
C GLY A 438 -9.91 -3.26 20.85
N LEU A 439 -8.67 -3.60 21.19
CA LEU A 439 -7.54 -2.70 21.18
C LEU A 439 -6.48 -3.18 20.20
N ALA A 440 -5.73 -2.25 19.61
CA ALA A 440 -4.51 -2.56 18.86
C ALA A 440 -3.49 -1.44 19.02
N MET A 441 -2.26 -1.82 19.40
CA MET A 441 -1.07 -0.98 19.27
C MET A 441 -0.39 -1.28 17.94
N TYR A 442 0.21 -0.28 17.32
CA TYR A 442 0.96 -0.50 16.09
C TYR A 442 2.22 0.37 16.03
N VAL A 443 3.16 -0.06 15.19
CA VAL A 443 4.35 0.69 14.80
C VAL A 443 4.46 0.70 13.27
N GLU A 444 4.91 1.83 12.72
CA GLU A 444 5.09 2.04 11.28
C GLU A 444 6.47 2.63 10.99
N PRO A 445 7.45 1.82 10.52
CA PRO A 445 8.70 2.34 10.01
C PRO A 445 8.48 3.11 8.69
N CYS A 446 9.01 4.34 8.61
CA CYS A 446 8.75 5.31 7.55
C CYS A 446 9.76 5.23 6.40
N GLY A 447 10.09 4.03 5.95
CA GLY A 447 10.95 3.76 4.80
C GLY A 447 12.40 4.24 4.97
N GLN A 448 13.23 3.75 4.08
CA GLN A 448 14.68 4.04 4.03
C GLN A 448 15.09 4.64 2.69
N GLY A 449 16.37 4.95 2.56
CA GLY A 449 17.01 5.38 1.33
C GLY A 449 17.12 6.89 1.23
N TRP A 450 17.05 7.42 0.03
CA TRP A 450 17.36 8.80 -0.29
C TRP A 450 16.25 9.44 -1.15
N GLU A 451 16.17 10.75 -1.11
CA GLU A 451 15.44 11.58 -2.06
C GLU A 451 16.23 12.80 -2.44
N SER A 452 15.90 13.39 -3.59
CA SER A 452 16.51 14.63 -4.03
C SER A 452 15.48 15.72 -4.27
N ALA A 453 15.91 16.96 -4.10
CA ALA A 453 15.16 18.16 -4.40
C ALA A 453 16.06 19.22 -5.02
N ARG A 454 15.50 20.04 -5.90
CA ARG A 454 16.10 21.26 -6.43
C ARG A 454 15.27 22.45 -6.00
N VAL A 455 15.90 23.49 -5.48
CA VAL A 455 15.27 24.78 -5.16
C VAL A 455 15.91 25.86 -6.01
N SER A 456 15.09 26.61 -6.74
CA SER A 456 15.52 27.70 -7.61
C SER A 456 14.85 29.01 -7.16
N LEU A 457 15.66 29.99 -6.76
CA LEU A 457 15.24 31.36 -6.50
C LEU A 457 15.34 32.15 -7.82
N LEU A 458 14.22 32.62 -8.32
CA LEU A 458 14.12 33.26 -9.63
C LEU A 458 14.29 34.80 -9.50
N PRO A 459 14.76 35.50 -10.56
CA PRO A 459 14.95 36.96 -10.54
C PRO A 459 13.69 37.77 -10.26
N ASP A 460 12.51 37.23 -10.51
CA ASP A 460 11.20 37.85 -10.25
C ASP A 460 10.67 37.62 -8.83
N GLY A 461 11.48 37.01 -7.95
CA GLY A 461 11.15 36.72 -6.56
C GLY A 461 10.34 35.42 -6.37
N ARG A 462 9.98 34.69 -7.42
CA ARG A 462 9.33 33.38 -7.31
C ARG A 462 10.35 32.31 -6.96
N VAL A 463 9.86 31.27 -6.35
CA VAL A 463 10.63 30.07 -5.96
C VAL A 463 10.07 28.85 -6.68
N GLN A 464 10.93 28.05 -7.27
CA GLN A 464 10.56 26.75 -7.82
C GLN A 464 11.22 25.63 -7.02
N VAL A 465 10.43 24.67 -6.57
CA VAL A 465 10.89 23.42 -5.94
C VAL A 465 10.62 22.30 -6.93
N ALA A 466 11.65 21.54 -7.31
CA ALA A 466 11.51 20.31 -8.10
C ALA A 466 11.87 19.11 -7.23
N SER A 467 10.97 18.12 -7.11
CA SER A 467 11.14 16.93 -6.28
C SER A 467 11.34 15.67 -7.11
N GLY A 468 12.21 14.78 -6.64
CA GLY A 468 12.35 13.41 -7.16
C GLY A 468 11.17 12.49 -6.83
N SER A 469 10.33 12.90 -5.87
CA SER A 469 9.13 12.19 -5.43
C SER A 469 7.87 12.79 -6.07
N ALA A 470 7.00 11.97 -6.64
CA ALA A 470 5.76 12.41 -7.29
C ALA A 470 4.54 12.17 -6.40
N SER A 471 3.54 13.07 -6.47
CA SER A 471 2.28 12.97 -5.73
C SER A 471 1.31 11.97 -6.37
N GLN A 472 0.49 11.33 -5.52
CA GLN A 472 -0.67 10.53 -5.95
C GLN A 472 -1.94 10.97 -5.19
N GLY A 473 -2.01 12.25 -4.84
CA GLY A 473 -3.12 12.88 -4.12
C GLY A 473 -2.84 13.23 -2.65
N GLN A 474 -1.65 12.92 -2.11
CA GLN A 474 -1.29 13.19 -0.71
C GLN A 474 -0.78 14.62 -0.45
N GLY A 475 -0.83 15.53 -1.44
CA GLY A 475 -0.61 16.97 -1.24
C GLY A 475 0.87 17.38 -1.11
N HIS A 476 1.75 16.81 -1.94
CA HIS A 476 3.17 17.20 -1.94
C HIS A 476 3.36 18.67 -2.32
N GLN A 477 2.57 19.21 -3.26
CA GLN A 477 2.70 20.60 -3.67
C GLN A 477 2.46 21.54 -2.49
N THR A 478 1.44 21.26 -1.68
CA THR A 478 1.14 22.01 -0.45
C THR A 478 2.26 21.86 0.58
N SER A 479 2.66 20.63 0.90
CA SER A 479 3.61 20.37 1.97
C SER A 479 5.04 20.83 1.65
N TYR A 480 5.50 20.59 0.43
CA TYR A 480 6.85 21.01 0.01
C TYR A 480 6.94 22.52 -0.17
N ALA A 481 5.86 23.18 -0.63
CA ALA A 481 5.81 24.63 -0.67
C ALA A 481 5.92 25.24 0.74
N ALA A 482 5.21 24.67 1.73
CA ALA A 482 5.27 25.12 3.11
C ALA A 482 6.69 24.99 3.70
N ILE A 483 7.36 23.83 3.50
CA ILE A 483 8.72 23.58 3.97
C ILE A 483 9.71 24.57 3.34
N ALA A 484 9.61 24.78 2.02
CA ALA A 484 10.51 25.69 1.32
C ALA A 484 10.28 27.15 1.73
N ALA A 485 9.02 27.58 1.86
CA ALA A 485 8.66 28.92 2.28
C ALA A 485 9.14 29.23 3.71
N GLU A 486 8.97 28.28 4.65
CA GLU A 486 9.49 28.40 6.02
C GLU A 486 11.01 28.56 6.02
N ALA A 487 11.74 27.73 5.27
CA ALA A 487 13.21 27.76 5.20
C ALA A 487 13.75 29.04 4.55
N LEU A 488 13.00 29.61 3.59
CA LEU A 488 13.38 30.82 2.86
C LEU A 488 12.87 32.10 3.51
N GLY A 489 11.94 32.02 4.48
CA GLY A 489 11.28 33.17 5.08
C GLY A 489 10.43 33.97 4.08
N CYS A 490 9.72 33.28 3.17
CA CYS A 490 8.88 33.90 2.15
C CYS A 490 7.44 33.39 2.21
N ASP A 491 6.54 34.06 1.46
CA ASP A 491 5.15 33.60 1.33
C ASP A 491 5.07 32.30 0.52
N THR A 492 4.26 31.34 0.97
CA THR A 492 3.99 30.10 0.24
C THR A 492 3.40 30.32 -1.16
N ALA A 493 2.68 31.41 -1.37
CA ALA A 493 2.14 31.80 -2.68
C ALA A 493 3.22 32.06 -3.75
N LEU A 494 4.46 32.36 -3.33
CA LEU A 494 5.61 32.54 -4.23
C LEU A 494 6.23 31.20 -4.65
N VAL A 495 5.89 30.10 -3.98
CA VAL A 495 6.53 28.79 -4.18
C VAL A 495 5.69 27.93 -5.12
N THR A 496 6.30 27.47 -6.21
CA THR A 496 5.72 26.50 -7.13
C THR A 496 6.46 25.18 -7.01
N VAL A 497 5.74 24.06 -6.83
CA VAL A 497 6.31 22.72 -6.76
C VAL A 497 6.10 22.00 -8.10
N VAL A 498 7.17 21.44 -8.64
CA VAL A 498 7.19 20.63 -9.88
C VAL A 498 7.60 19.20 -9.51
N GLU A 499 6.84 18.23 -10.01
CA GLU A 499 7.06 16.82 -9.70
C GLU A 499 6.63 15.92 -10.87
N GLY A 500 7.06 14.65 -10.87
CA GLY A 500 6.58 13.63 -11.79
C GLY A 500 7.26 13.58 -13.15
N ASP A 501 8.01 14.59 -13.59
CA ASP A 501 8.66 14.65 -14.90
C ASP A 501 10.18 14.45 -14.78
N THR A 502 10.66 13.35 -15.31
CA THR A 502 12.09 12.97 -15.25
C THR A 502 13.03 13.86 -16.09
N ALA A 503 12.50 14.82 -16.86
CA ALA A 503 13.30 15.81 -17.56
C ALA A 503 13.51 17.09 -16.76
N SER A 504 12.55 17.48 -15.92
CA SER A 504 12.58 18.71 -15.12
C SER A 504 12.87 18.48 -13.64
N CYS A 505 12.58 17.28 -13.13
CA CYS A 505 12.81 16.91 -11.74
C CYS A 505 14.11 16.10 -11.58
N PRO A 506 14.80 16.23 -10.43
CA PRO A 506 15.93 15.39 -10.11
C PRO A 506 15.47 13.94 -9.90
N ALA A 507 16.40 12.97 -9.95
CA ALA A 507 16.08 11.58 -9.71
C ALA A 507 15.65 11.36 -8.25
N GLY A 508 14.79 10.34 -8.02
CA GLY A 508 14.33 9.96 -6.68
C GLY A 508 13.92 8.50 -6.62
N ILE A 509 13.80 7.97 -5.40
CA ILE A 509 13.22 6.64 -5.18
C ILE A 509 11.71 6.68 -5.41
N GLY A 510 11.06 7.78 -5.01
CA GLY A 510 9.63 8.01 -5.21
C GLY A 510 8.78 7.92 -3.93
N ALA A 511 7.47 8.14 -4.08
CA ALA A 511 6.50 8.20 -2.99
C ALA A 511 5.98 6.82 -2.63
N LEU A 512 6.56 6.20 -1.62
CA LEU A 512 6.20 4.87 -1.11
C LEU A 512 6.63 4.75 0.36
N ALA A 513 6.11 3.75 1.09
CA ALA A 513 6.50 3.42 2.47
C ALA A 513 6.47 4.63 3.44
N SER A 514 5.49 5.50 3.30
CA SER A 514 5.26 6.70 4.16
C SER A 514 6.48 7.63 4.31
N ARG A 515 7.39 7.64 3.35
CA ARG A 515 8.71 8.31 3.42
C ARG A 515 8.74 9.73 2.86
N SER A 516 7.70 10.16 2.14
CA SER A 516 7.73 11.42 1.39
C SER A 516 8.02 12.63 2.26
N MET A 517 7.43 12.71 3.47
CA MET A 517 7.67 13.82 4.37
C MET A 517 9.03 13.71 5.07
N ALA A 518 9.32 12.56 5.66
CA ALA A 518 10.56 12.33 6.40
C ALA A 518 11.81 12.50 5.52
N ILE A 519 11.82 11.95 4.32
CA ILE A 519 13.01 11.94 3.44
C ILE A 519 12.90 13.01 2.34
N GLY A 520 11.78 13.03 1.59
CA GLY A 520 11.58 14.02 0.52
C GLY A 520 11.50 15.45 1.06
N GLY A 521 10.73 15.66 2.14
CA GLY A 521 10.65 16.96 2.82
C GLY A 521 11.99 17.42 3.40
N SER A 522 12.81 16.48 3.93
CA SER A 522 14.17 16.79 4.38
C SER A 522 15.11 17.22 3.23
N ALA A 523 14.97 16.61 2.05
CA ALA A 523 15.71 17.05 0.86
C ALA A 523 15.31 18.48 0.45
N VAL A 524 13.99 18.79 0.47
CA VAL A 524 13.49 20.14 0.19
C VAL A 524 14.02 21.15 1.23
N LEU A 525 13.94 20.81 2.51
CA LEU A 525 14.49 21.67 3.59
C LEU A 525 15.99 21.95 3.41
N GLN A 526 16.76 20.92 3.07
CA GLN A 526 18.20 21.03 2.87
C GLN A 526 18.54 21.96 1.68
N ALA A 527 17.87 21.79 0.53
CA ALA A 527 18.05 22.62 -0.66
C ALA A 527 17.61 24.06 -0.41
N ALA A 528 16.42 24.26 0.20
CA ALA A 528 15.90 25.59 0.50
C ALA A 528 16.79 26.36 1.49
N SER A 529 17.27 25.69 2.55
CA SER A 529 18.20 26.30 3.52
C SER A 529 19.54 26.66 2.90
N ALA A 530 20.05 25.89 1.94
CA ALA A 530 21.26 26.20 1.20
C ALA A 530 21.04 27.41 0.29
N ALA A 531 19.94 27.49 -0.43
CA ALA A 531 19.56 28.63 -1.26
C ALA A 531 19.37 29.91 -0.44
N ALA A 532 18.75 29.80 0.76
CA ALA A 532 18.61 30.93 1.69
C ALA A 532 19.99 31.50 2.10
N ARG A 533 20.90 30.63 2.51
CA ARG A 533 22.26 31.06 2.89
C ARG A 533 23.00 31.79 1.76
N ARG A 534 22.90 31.37 0.51
CA ARG A 534 23.51 32.00 -0.66
C ARG A 534 22.88 33.36 -0.93
N ARG A 535 21.56 33.46 -0.88
CA ARG A 535 20.82 34.72 -1.00
C ARG A 535 21.25 35.72 0.08
N ASP A 536 21.30 35.28 1.33
CA ASP A 536 21.62 36.11 2.48
C ASP A 536 23.10 36.54 2.48
N ALA A 537 23.99 35.79 1.80
CA ALA A 537 25.36 36.17 1.51
C ALA A 537 25.50 37.20 0.35
N GLY A 538 24.38 37.62 -0.27
CA GLY A 538 24.35 38.60 -1.34
C GLY A 538 24.60 38.05 -2.74
N GLU A 539 24.44 36.74 -2.96
CA GLU A 539 24.58 36.16 -4.30
C GLU A 539 23.44 36.61 -5.22
N LEU A 540 23.77 36.86 -6.49
CA LEU A 540 22.84 37.35 -7.49
C LEU A 540 21.90 36.21 -7.97
N LEU A 541 20.62 36.56 -8.18
CA LEU A 541 19.65 35.64 -8.76
C LEU A 541 19.89 35.38 -10.27
N PRO A 542 19.59 34.20 -10.80
CA PRO A 542 18.96 33.08 -10.13
C PRO A 542 19.92 32.25 -9.28
N ILE A 543 19.45 31.79 -8.09
CA ILE A 543 20.21 30.85 -7.25
C ILE A 543 19.54 29.48 -7.42
N VAL A 544 20.33 28.45 -7.72
CA VAL A 544 19.86 27.07 -7.85
C VAL A 544 20.66 26.18 -6.91
N GLU A 545 19.94 25.42 -6.08
CA GLU A 545 20.51 24.43 -5.16
C GLU A 545 19.89 23.06 -5.36
N ASP A 546 20.75 22.07 -5.52
CA ASP A 546 20.40 20.66 -5.54
C ASP A 546 20.79 20.02 -4.20
N ALA A 547 19.91 19.21 -3.63
CA ALA A 547 20.20 18.43 -2.44
C ALA A 547 19.77 16.96 -2.64
N VAL A 548 20.58 16.06 -2.07
CA VAL A 548 20.23 14.65 -1.91
C VAL A 548 20.28 14.36 -0.41
N TYR A 549 19.14 14.07 0.16
CA TYR A 549 19.03 13.65 1.56
C TYR A 549 18.94 12.12 1.64
N THR A 550 19.82 11.51 2.41
CA THR A 550 19.81 10.08 2.72
C THR A 550 19.50 9.91 4.19
N ALA A 551 18.44 9.17 4.49
CA ALA A 551 18.06 8.86 5.87
C ALA A 551 19.09 7.91 6.49
N ALA A 552 19.66 8.28 7.64
CA ALA A 552 20.59 7.44 8.38
C ALA A 552 19.88 6.29 9.14
N ALA A 553 18.61 6.48 9.50
CA ALA A 553 17.77 5.53 10.20
C ALA A 553 16.31 5.70 9.74
N GLU A 554 15.47 4.70 10.02
CA GLU A 554 14.02 4.82 9.88
C GLU A 554 13.44 5.63 11.05
N ALA A 555 12.53 6.56 10.75
CA ALA A 555 11.63 7.13 11.75
C ALA A 555 10.47 6.15 11.96
N TRP A 556 10.00 5.99 13.20
CA TRP A 556 8.92 5.07 13.53
C TRP A 556 7.72 5.85 14.06
N SER A 557 6.64 5.95 13.27
CA SER A 557 5.34 6.36 13.80
C SER A 557 4.67 5.20 14.53
N TYR A 558 3.72 5.52 15.38
CA TYR A 558 3.01 4.52 16.19
C TYR A 558 1.68 5.09 16.69
N GLY A 559 0.82 4.23 17.19
CA GLY A 559 -0.44 4.65 17.77
C GLY A 559 -1.18 3.53 18.46
N CYS A 560 -2.36 3.88 18.96
CA CYS A 560 -3.31 2.99 19.58
C CYS A 560 -4.71 3.21 19.00
N VAL A 561 -5.36 2.13 18.60
CA VAL A 561 -6.75 2.11 18.14
C VAL A 561 -7.60 1.34 19.14
N ILE A 562 -8.74 1.89 19.55
CA ILE A 562 -9.74 1.20 20.38
C ILE A 562 -11.07 1.27 19.68
N ALA A 563 -11.71 0.12 19.50
CA ALA A 563 -13.01 0.01 18.85
C ALA A 563 -14.04 -0.66 19.75
N ARG A 564 -15.28 -0.15 19.76
CA ARG A 564 -16.44 -0.86 20.28
C ARG A 564 -17.33 -1.30 19.13
N MET A 565 -17.65 -2.61 19.12
CA MET A 565 -18.48 -3.25 18.10
C MET A 565 -19.65 -3.96 18.74
N ALA A 566 -20.83 -3.80 18.18
CA ALA A 566 -21.99 -4.63 18.47
C ALA A 566 -22.26 -5.58 17.29
N ILE A 567 -22.74 -6.79 17.57
CA ILE A 567 -23.12 -7.78 16.56
C ILE A 567 -24.59 -8.11 16.77
N ASP A 568 -25.38 -7.97 15.70
CA ASP A 568 -26.78 -8.33 15.71
C ASP A 568 -26.93 -9.86 15.83
N PRO A 569 -27.66 -10.38 16.83
CA PRO A 569 -27.74 -11.82 17.08
C PRO A 569 -28.50 -12.60 16.00
N ASP A 570 -29.43 -11.95 15.31
CA ASP A 570 -30.30 -12.61 14.32
C ASP A 570 -29.64 -12.68 12.95
N THR A 571 -28.86 -11.66 12.59
CA THR A 571 -28.27 -11.50 11.26
C THR A 571 -26.75 -11.68 11.23
N GLY A 572 -26.08 -11.52 12.36
CA GLY A 572 -24.62 -11.44 12.45
C GLY A 572 -24.03 -10.10 11.97
N GLN A 573 -24.89 -9.13 11.65
CA GLN A 573 -24.42 -7.81 11.15
C GLN A 573 -23.57 -7.09 12.20
N PRO A 574 -22.30 -6.78 11.93
CA PRO A 574 -21.46 -5.99 12.83
C PRO A 574 -21.73 -4.50 12.67
N HIS A 575 -21.73 -3.79 13.78
CA HIS A 575 -21.85 -2.34 13.88
C HIS A 575 -20.70 -1.77 14.69
N ILE A 576 -19.86 -0.96 14.07
CA ILE A 576 -18.80 -0.22 14.77
C ILE A 576 -19.46 1.00 15.42
N GLU A 577 -19.68 0.93 16.74
CA GLU A 577 -20.39 1.98 17.48
C GLU A 577 -19.49 3.14 17.87
N ARG A 578 -18.18 2.87 18.09
CA ARG A 578 -17.20 3.85 18.48
C ARG A 578 -15.80 3.43 18.06
N LEU A 579 -15.00 4.38 17.57
CA LEU A 579 -13.59 4.18 17.25
C LEU A 579 -12.79 5.39 17.72
N VAL A 580 -11.85 5.15 18.61
CA VAL A 580 -10.87 6.12 19.09
C VAL A 580 -9.50 5.74 18.55
N TRP A 581 -8.77 6.72 18.03
CA TRP A 581 -7.43 6.50 17.51
C TRP A 581 -6.50 7.62 17.94
N VAL A 582 -5.44 7.28 18.66
CA VAL A 582 -4.33 8.16 19.02
C VAL A 582 -3.11 7.79 18.17
N ASP A 583 -2.53 8.77 17.49
CA ASP A 583 -1.41 8.61 16.56
C ASP A 583 -0.25 9.56 16.91
N ASP A 584 1.00 9.11 16.70
CA ASP A 584 2.20 9.96 16.78
C ASP A 584 2.88 10.06 15.41
N ALA A 585 2.62 11.16 14.73
CA ALA A 585 3.23 11.53 13.45
C ALA A 585 4.51 12.39 13.60
N GLY A 586 5.03 12.57 14.82
CA GLY A 586 6.11 13.52 15.08
C GLY A 586 5.68 14.95 14.75
N ARG A 587 6.55 15.72 14.09
CA ARG A 587 6.18 17.07 13.62
C ARG A 587 5.21 16.98 12.43
N ILE A 588 4.02 17.49 12.60
CA ILE A 588 3.00 17.58 11.55
C ILE A 588 3.20 18.88 10.76
N ILE A 589 3.44 18.77 9.46
CA ILE A 589 3.63 19.93 8.55
C ILE A 589 2.27 20.51 8.12
N SER A 590 1.30 19.66 7.82
CA SER A 590 -0.07 20.06 7.46
C SER A 590 -1.07 19.15 8.17
N PRO A 591 -1.78 19.66 9.20
CA PRO A 591 -2.77 18.88 9.95
C PRO A 591 -3.85 18.28 9.06
N GLN A 592 -4.41 19.07 8.13
CA GLN A 592 -5.46 18.63 7.20
C GLN A 592 -5.01 17.46 6.32
N LEU A 593 -3.77 17.50 5.80
CA LEU A 593 -3.24 16.43 4.96
C LEU A 593 -2.91 15.18 5.78
N ALA A 594 -2.39 15.33 6.99
CA ALA A 594 -2.13 14.22 7.90
C ALA A 594 -3.43 13.50 8.28
N GLU A 595 -4.46 14.24 8.71
CA GLU A 595 -5.80 13.72 9.00
C GLU A 595 -6.40 12.99 7.78
N GLY A 596 -6.32 13.61 6.59
CA GLY A 596 -6.80 12.99 5.35
C GLY A 596 -6.09 11.68 5.01
N GLN A 597 -4.78 11.55 5.33
CA GLN A 597 -4.04 10.30 5.16
C GLN A 597 -4.48 9.23 6.16
N LEU A 598 -4.69 9.59 7.42
CA LEU A 598 -5.15 8.68 8.47
C LEU A 598 -6.55 8.16 8.14
N LEU A 599 -7.51 9.05 7.84
CA LEU A 599 -8.88 8.66 7.48
C LEU A 599 -8.94 7.83 6.20
N GLY A 600 -8.15 8.18 5.17
CA GLY A 600 -8.03 7.38 3.96
C GLY A 600 -7.41 6.02 4.19
N GLY A 601 -6.48 5.89 5.14
CA GLY A 601 -5.92 4.62 5.59
C GLY A 601 -6.93 3.79 6.39
N LEU A 602 -7.71 4.44 7.23
CA LEU A 602 -8.81 3.82 7.98
C LEU A 602 -9.86 3.20 7.05
N ALA A 603 -10.28 3.93 6.01
CA ALA A 603 -11.24 3.41 5.04
C ALA A 603 -10.76 2.10 4.40
N GLN A 604 -9.51 2.03 3.98
CA GLN A 604 -8.94 0.81 3.42
C GLN A 604 -8.72 -0.29 4.49
N GLY A 605 -8.36 0.07 5.71
CA GLY A 605 -8.26 -0.87 6.83
C GLY A 605 -9.61 -1.47 7.21
N LEU A 606 -10.66 -0.64 7.20
CA LEU A 606 -12.05 -1.06 7.42
C LEU A 606 -12.51 -1.98 6.26
N GLY A 607 -12.25 -1.60 5.01
CA GLY A 607 -12.56 -2.42 3.85
C GLY A 607 -11.97 -3.83 3.96
N GLN A 608 -10.66 -3.92 4.26
CA GLN A 608 -9.98 -5.18 4.47
C GLN A 608 -10.60 -6.02 5.61
N ALA A 609 -10.96 -5.36 6.72
CA ALA A 609 -11.47 -6.06 7.90
C ALA A 609 -12.92 -6.53 7.74
N MET A 610 -13.76 -5.79 7.00
CA MET A 610 -15.21 -5.95 7.04
C MET A 610 -15.83 -6.39 5.70
N LEU A 611 -15.21 -6.04 4.53
CA LEU A 611 -15.90 -6.08 3.24
C LEU A 611 -15.11 -6.77 2.14
N GLU A 612 -13.86 -6.38 1.94
CA GLU A 612 -13.09 -6.66 0.73
C GLU A 612 -12.51 -8.07 0.70
N ARG A 613 -12.72 -8.78 -0.39
CA ARG A 613 -12.07 -10.07 -0.66
C ARG A 613 -11.99 -10.36 -2.15
N ILE A 614 -10.85 -10.84 -2.60
CA ILE A 614 -10.67 -11.50 -3.88
C ILE A 614 -10.86 -13.00 -3.66
N VAL A 615 -11.73 -13.63 -4.45
CA VAL A 615 -12.03 -15.06 -4.37
C VAL A 615 -11.73 -15.71 -5.70
N TYR A 616 -10.93 -16.77 -5.67
CA TYR A 616 -10.70 -17.67 -6.77
C TYR A 616 -11.36 -19.02 -6.45
N ASP A 617 -11.90 -19.71 -7.46
CA ASP A 617 -12.33 -21.09 -7.32
C ASP A 617 -11.15 -22.07 -7.36
N ASN A 618 -11.44 -23.37 -7.29
CA ASN A 618 -10.41 -24.42 -7.30
C ASN A 618 -9.67 -24.55 -8.64
N ASP A 619 -10.24 -24.03 -9.72
CA ASP A 619 -9.63 -23.98 -11.04
C ASP A 619 -8.88 -22.67 -11.30
N GLY A 620 -8.80 -21.79 -10.29
CA GLY A 620 -8.13 -20.49 -10.34
C GLY A 620 -8.92 -19.42 -11.08
N GLN A 621 -10.22 -19.61 -11.31
CA GLN A 621 -11.09 -18.60 -11.92
C GLN A 621 -11.47 -17.55 -10.88
N LEU A 622 -11.42 -16.28 -11.25
CA LEU A 622 -11.79 -15.17 -10.39
C LEU A 622 -13.31 -15.04 -10.29
N LEU A 623 -13.84 -15.21 -9.08
CA LEU A 623 -15.27 -15.08 -8.79
C LEU A 623 -15.70 -13.64 -8.45
N THR A 624 -14.75 -12.81 -7.99
CA THR A 624 -14.98 -11.41 -7.60
C THR A 624 -14.38 -10.45 -8.63
N GLY A 625 -14.82 -10.58 -9.88
CA GLY A 625 -14.23 -9.86 -11.03
C GLY A 625 -14.86 -8.49 -11.32
N SER A 626 -15.78 -8.01 -10.49
CA SER A 626 -16.46 -6.73 -10.69
C SER A 626 -16.86 -6.09 -9.36
N LEU A 627 -17.27 -4.79 -9.41
CA LEU A 627 -17.84 -4.10 -8.24
C LEU A 627 -19.23 -4.63 -7.82
N MET A 628 -19.81 -5.57 -8.57
CA MET A 628 -21.01 -6.30 -8.14
C MET A 628 -20.68 -7.35 -7.09
N ASP A 629 -19.45 -7.90 -7.14
CA ASP A 629 -19.02 -9.03 -6.31
C ASP A 629 -17.97 -8.62 -5.27
N TYR A 630 -17.28 -7.51 -5.50
CA TYR A 630 -16.24 -6.95 -4.64
C TYR A 630 -16.76 -5.70 -3.94
N ALA A 631 -17.02 -5.80 -2.63
CA ALA A 631 -17.50 -4.67 -1.84
C ALA A 631 -16.33 -3.79 -1.39
N ILE A 632 -16.51 -2.46 -1.52
CA ILE A 632 -15.60 -1.44 -0.98
C ILE A 632 -16.35 -0.57 0.03
N PRO A 633 -15.67 0.03 1.02
CA PRO A 633 -16.31 0.93 1.98
C PRO A 633 -17.02 2.11 1.29
N ARG A 634 -18.24 2.37 1.69
CA ARG A 634 -19.04 3.53 1.30
C ARG A 634 -19.11 4.51 2.46
N ALA A 635 -19.55 5.74 2.18
CA ALA A 635 -19.58 6.80 3.17
C ALA A 635 -20.48 6.48 4.38
N ASP A 636 -21.56 5.74 4.18
CA ASP A 636 -22.50 5.31 5.22
C ASP A 636 -21.98 4.14 6.07
N GLU A 637 -20.94 3.47 5.62
CA GLU A 637 -20.26 2.39 6.37
C GLU A 637 -19.09 2.90 7.22
N MET A 638 -18.69 4.17 7.02
CA MET A 638 -17.60 4.77 7.79
C MET A 638 -18.06 5.14 9.19
N PRO A 639 -17.39 4.62 10.25
CA PRO A 639 -17.73 5.01 11.62
C PRO A 639 -17.33 6.45 11.91
N LEU A 640 -17.94 7.05 12.92
CA LEU A 640 -17.41 8.26 13.53
C LEU A 640 -16.09 7.92 14.24
N VAL A 641 -15.03 8.63 13.86
CA VAL A 641 -13.68 8.41 14.39
C VAL A 641 -13.30 9.58 15.28
N GLU A 642 -12.93 9.28 16.51
CA GLU A 642 -12.29 10.23 17.39
C GLU A 642 -10.78 10.10 17.21
N LEU A 643 -10.23 10.91 16.28
CA LEU A 643 -8.82 10.93 15.94
C LEU A 643 -8.10 12.02 16.73
N GLU A 644 -7.03 11.65 17.42
CA GLU A 644 -6.20 12.57 18.19
C GLU A 644 -4.72 12.35 17.91
N SER A 645 -3.95 13.43 17.83
CA SER A 645 -2.50 13.35 17.90
C SER A 645 -2.06 13.16 19.36
N LEU A 646 -0.97 12.43 19.57
CA LEU A 646 -0.41 12.27 20.90
C LEU A 646 -0.05 13.64 21.50
N ALA A 647 -0.51 13.93 22.71
CA ALA A 647 -0.37 15.23 23.36
C ALA A 647 1.10 15.65 23.56
N ALA A 648 1.99 14.68 23.81
CA ALA A 648 3.43 14.86 23.93
C ALA A 648 4.13 14.13 22.78
N SER A 649 3.87 14.57 21.52
CA SER A 649 4.47 13.97 20.34
C SER A 649 6.00 13.86 20.46
N THR A 650 6.53 12.68 20.14
CA THR A 650 7.97 12.43 20.22
C THR A 650 8.65 12.76 18.89
N SER A 651 9.38 13.87 18.84
CA SER A 651 10.20 14.22 17.68
C SER A 651 11.26 13.15 17.44
N THR A 652 11.45 12.75 16.19
CA THR A 652 12.53 11.86 15.77
C THR A 652 13.76 12.63 15.35
N SER A 653 14.94 12.09 15.61
CA SER A 653 16.22 12.57 15.07
C SER A 653 16.61 11.87 13.76
N ALA A 654 15.79 10.93 13.27
CA ALA A 654 16.08 10.17 12.06
C ALA A 654 16.00 11.01 10.76
N ASN A 655 15.39 12.21 10.82
CA ASN A 655 15.32 13.13 9.70
C ASN A 655 15.35 14.60 10.14
N LEU A 656 15.56 15.52 9.19
CA LEU A 656 15.73 16.96 9.48
C LEU A 656 14.45 17.65 9.94
N LEU A 657 13.29 17.12 9.63
CA LEU A 657 12.00 17.72 9.97
C LEU A 657 11.46 17.26 11.33
N GLY A 658 11.97 16.17 11.88
CA GLY A 658 11.37 15.52 13.04
C GLY A 658 9.99 14.89 12.75
N ALA A 659 9.66 14.70 11.47
CA ALA A 659 8.39 14.14 11.02
C ALA A 659 8.42 12.62 10.96
N LYS A 660 7.28 11.99 11.20
CA LYS A 660 7.06 10.56 10.98
C LYS A 660 5.95 10.38 9.94
N GLY A 661 5.96 9.25 9.23
CA GLY A 661 4.97 8.97 8.21
C GLY A 661 3.65 8.49 8.80
N VAL A 662 2.54 8.82 8.17
CA VAL A 662 1.17 8.39 8.54
C VAL A 662 0.42 7.79 7.35
N GLY A 663 1.14 7.60 6.24
CA GLY A 663 0.54 7.20 4.98
C GLY A 663 -0.15 5.84 5.02
N GLU A 664 0.27 4.93 5.92
CA GLU A 664 -0.16 3.54 5.96
C GLU A 664 -0.84 3.15 7.28
N ALA A 665 -0.77 4.00 8.31
CA ALA A 665 -1.18 3.73 9.69
C ALA A 665 -2.59 3.12 9.85
N GLY A 666 -3.58 3.62 9.11
CA GLY A 666 -4.96 3.12 9.19
C GLY A 666 -5.12 1.67 8.75
N CYS A 667 -4.33 1.23 7.76
CA CYS A 667 -4.32 -0.18 7.36
C CYS A 667 -3.59 -1.07 8.37
N ILE A 668 -2.76 -0.50 9.25
CA ILE A 668 -1.93 -1.25 10.19
C ILE A 668 -2.70 -1.52 11.49
N GLY A 669 -3.24 -0.49 12.15
CA GLY A 669 -3.86 -0.62 13.47
C GLY A 669 -5.34 -1.00 13.44
N VAL A 670 -6.12 -0.42 12.51
CA VAL A 670 -7.58 -0.56 12.48
C VAL A 670 -8.06 -2.01 12.31
N PRO A 671 -7.54 -2.82 11.36
CA PRO A 671 -8.03 -4.18 11.21
C PRO A 671 -7.86 -5.05 12.46
N ALA A 672 -6.74 -4.91 13.16
CA ALA A 672 -6.48 -5.67 14.38
C ALA A 672 -7.43 -5.29 15.51
N ALA A 673 -7.71 -3.99 15.70
CA ALA A 673 -8.68 -3.52 16.70
C ALA A 673 -10.09 -4.02 16.41
N LEU A 674 -10.52 -4.02 15.14
CA LEU A 674 -11.84 -4.51 14.74
C LEU A 674 -11.96 -6.03 14.92
N LEU A 675 -10.92 -6.81 14.58
CA LEU A 675 -10.92 -8.25 14.82
C LEU A 675 -11.00 -8.56 16.33
N ASN A 676 -10.23 -7.83 17.14
CA ASN A 676 -10.26 -7.99 18.59
C ASN A 676 -11.62 -7.62 19.18
N ALA A 677 -12.29 -6.57 18.67
CA ALA A 677 -13.63 -6.18 19.11
C ALA A 677 -14.67 -7.26 18.76
N ALA A 678 -14.63 -7.80 17.54
CA ALA A 678 -15.52 -8.88 17.13
C ALA A 678 -15.29 -10.16 17.96
N ALA A 679 -14.05 -10.56 18.17
CA ALA A 679 -13.70 -11.72 18.99
C ALA A 679 -14.05 -11.52 20.47
N ASP A 680 -13.93 -10.29 20.99
CA ASP A 680 -14.38 -9.97 22.35
C ASP A 680 -15.91 -10.00 22.46
N ALA A 681 -16.65 -9.52 21.45
CA ALA A 681 -18.11 -9.62 21.43
C ALA A 681 -18.58 -11.08 21.52
N LEU A 682 -17.92 -11.98 20.80
CA LEU A 682 -18.25 -13.43 20.75
C LEU A 682 -17.62 -14.24 21.89
N SER A 683 -16.82 -13.63 22.77
CA SER A 683 -16.10 -14.33 23.86
C SER A 683 -16.99 -15.13 24.84
N PRO A 684 -18.26 -14.79 25.10
CA PRO A 684 -19.14 -15.64 25.91
C PRO A 684 -19.38 -17.03 25.30
N LEU A 685 -19.15 -17.21 23.99
CA LEU A 685 -19.22 -18.50 23.28
C LEU A 685 -17.88 -19.25 23.26
N GLY A 686 -16.89 -18.81 24.01
CA GLY A 686 -15.51 -19.31 23.97
C GLY A 686 -14.65 -18.61 22.91
N GLU A 687 -13.40 -19.06 22.79
CA GLU A 687 -12.50 -18.52 21.76
C GLU A 687 -12.96 -18.95 20.37
N LYS A 688 -13.13 -17.99 19.47
CA LYS A 688 -13.54 -18.23 18.08
C LYS A 688 -12.42 -17.84 17.13
N THR A 689 -12.14 -18.67 16.16
CA THR A 689 -11.29 -18.33 15.03
C THR A 689 -12.10 -17.49 14.05
N LEU A 690 -11.67 -16.25 13.85
CA LEU A 690 -12.29 -15.32 12.91
C LEU A 690 -11.25 -14.91 11.88
N ASP A 691 -11.63 -15.01 10.61
CA ASP A 691 -10.84 -14.57 9.48
C ASP A 691 -11.46 -13.33 8.82
N PHE A 692 -10.67 -12.60 8.06
CA PHE A 692 -11.15 -11.47 7.27
C PHE A 692 -11.81 -11.90 5.96
N PRO A 693 -12.81 -11.15 5.47
CA PRO A 693 -13.54 -10.06 6.15
C PRO A 693 -14.54 -10.57 7.17
N LEU A 694 -14.83 -9.75 8.19
CA LEU A 694 -15.82 -10.02 9.26
C LEU A 694 -17.25 -9.78 8.74
N THR A 695 -17.67 -10.57 7.75
CA THR A 695 -19.02 -10.45 7.17
C THR A 695 -20.10 -10.92 8.14
N ALA A 696 -21.32 -10.41 7.97
CA ALA A 696 -22.49 -10.83 8.74
C ALA A 696 -22.66 -12.36 8.75
N GLU A 697 -22.55 -13.00 7.59
CA GLU A 697 -22.64 -14.47 7.47
C GLU A 697 -21.56 -15.19 8.30
N ARG A 698 -20.31 -14.72 8.24
CA ARG A 698 -19.20 -15.35 8.98
C ARG A 698 -19.39 -15.22 10.49
N LEU A 699 -19.78 -14.04 10.95
CA LEU A 699 -20.05 -13.78 12.37
C LEU A 699 -21.27 -14.58 12.85
N TRP A 700 -22.35 -14.62 12.06
CA TRP A 700 -23.52 -15.42 12.37
C TRP A 700 -23.18 -16.91 12.49
N ARG A 701 -22.42 -17.48 11.54
CA ARG A 701 -21.95 -18.87 11.62
C ARG A 701 -21.10 -19.13 12.87
N ALA A 702 -20.22 -18.18 13.24
CA ALA A 702 -19.41 -18.30 14.46
C ALA A 702 -20.27 -18.30 15.73
N MET A 703 -21.41 -17.60 15.74
CA MET A 703 -22.37 -17.63 16.85
C MET A 703 -23.13 -18.96 16.94
N GLN A 704 -23.39 -19.63 15.81
CA GLN A 704 -24.13 -20.91 15.76
C GLN A 704 -23.23 -22.14 16.00
N ALA A 705 -21.91 -22.01 15.85
CA ALA A 705 -20.99 -23.14 15.97
C ALA A 705 -20.95 -23.66 17.41
N PRO A 706 -21.12 -24.96 17.63
CA PRO A 706 -21.03 -25.55 18.97
C PRO A 706 -19.66 -25.36 19.61
N HIS A 707 -19.60 -25.38 20.94
CA HIS A 707 -18.34 -25.34 21.68
C HIS A 707 -17.50 -26.58 21.31
N GLY A 708 -16.42 -26.42 20.54
CA GLY A 708 -15.45 -27.48 20.31
C GLY A 708 -15.08 -27.83 18.86
N ASP A 709 -15.79 -27.38 17.84
CA ASP A 709 -15.39 -27.66 16.46
C ASP A 709 -14.35 -26.65 15.95
N GLN A 710 -13.07 -26.97 16.20
CA GLN A 710 -11.90 -26.34 15.58
C GLN A 710 -11.34 -27.24 14.46
N THR A 711 -12.15 -27.60 13.47
CA THR A 711 -11.63 -28.32 12.29
C THR A 711 -12.35 -27.88 11.03
N SER A 712 -11.73 -27.01 10.25
CA SER A 712 -11.58 -27.12 8.79
C SER A 712 -10.79 -25.93 8.22
#